data_aa4a525c7b06da6df8df21782b7967a4
#
_entry.id   aa4a525c7b06da6df8df21782b7967a4
#
_cell.length_a   1.000
_cell.length_b   1.000
_cell.length_c   1.000
_cell.angle_alpha   90.00
_cell.angle_beta   90.00
_cell.angle_gamma   90.00
#
_symmetry.space_group_name_H-M   'P 1'
#
loop_
_entity.id
_entity.type
_entity.pdbx_description
1 polymer ?
#
loop_
_entity_poly.entity_id
_entity_poly.type
_entity_poly.pdbx_seq_one_letter_code
_entity_poly.pdbx_strand_id
1 'polypeptide(L)'
;SILVPGIAGIGKTSLAGKLLEHFTHRRNLLYHRCQDWEGSRAFFEATSEWLSALGHNDLSDYLAGTPVPQANLAVDLITEGLQDTPALIVVDDLHKVGDETLISALRSMTLKIPELQDVGLVLFSRSFRMVVPESDSSGRIVTLVMPLEGLDQDSSRQILTAMPNIDTTQFLHIYTLSRGHPLVLELINRGSVGETFHATLEAFVEQEIFSRLSGPEKRLLGAIAVFREPMPLESISALDTDTELLDSLVEKGLARQADSDHYDVHDLVREFLTRSMDDSLRQELHNNAKEWYRTRLETAADRIEYIHHLNESGGTDDLAEVLSSEGHNLVKSGHTELLGILRTLEREGFDSRSWCIIHELRGDILSIQGRWDEAEREYDAAIPIARKNSMAEELSRLLSARADIAVKRGAMDDALELHRKALEIQIKLRDSVGAARSYNNMGYIFRRRRDTRHALEVYSNVEKLLDSEDHPELCEARIRLAAAYLEMGELDRAREHALRAFEETEVGDSDISHARAMAVLGRFYARAKENELAMQYYSKALEILSDQTDPHSAVEVSMLLGQVLSDAGRKEEASEQYIDALVLAEANDFRMLEGETLARLGEVESDRSQKMDYLQRSLSVFRELGAVDRMREVQNSVHRAVMGN
;
A
#
# COMPACT_ATOMS: atom_id res chain seq x y z
N SER A 1 15.23 -15.86 -7.20
CA SER A 1 15.11 -14.44 -7.60
C SER A 1 16.44 -13.91 -8.13
N ILE A 2 16.40 -12.92 -9.02
CA ILE A 2 17.60 -12.28 -9.59
C ILE A 2 17.46 -10.76 -9.42
N LEU A 3 18.48 -10.11 -8.85
CA LEU A 3 18.61 -8.65 -8.81
C LEU A 3 19.66 -8.21 -9.82
N VAL A 4 19.29 -7.30 -10.73
CA VAL A 4 20.16 -6.75 -11.78
C VAL A 4 20.40 -5.26 -11.52
N PRO A 5 21.42 -4.89 -10.73
CA PRO A 5 21.76 -3.49 -10.54
C PRO A 5 22.57 -2.95 -11.73
N GLY A 6 22.39 -1.67 -12.04
CA GLY A 6 23.15 -1.01 -13.10
C GLY A 6 22.78 0.48 -13.25
N ILE A 7 23.70 1.31 -13.72
CA ILE A 7 23.50 2.76 -13.85
C ILE A 7 22.39 3.10 -14.87
N ALA A 8 21.95 4.35 -14.88
CA ALA A 8 20.96 4.84 -15.84
C ALA A 8 21.45 4.66 -17.29
N GLY A 9 20.58 4.24 -18.20
CA GLY A 9 20.91 4.06 -19.64
C GLY A 9 21.80 2.86 -19.97
N ILE A 10 22.18 2.02 -19.02
CA ILE A 10 23.05 0.84 -19.24
C ILE A 10 22.33 -0.32 -19.97
N GLY A 11 21.03 -0.20 -20.22
CA GLY A 11 20.26 -1.21 -20.95
C GLY A 11 19.40 -2.14 -20.10
N LYS A 12 19.11 -1.79 -18.83
CA LYS A 12 18.26 -2.61 -17.93
C LYS A 12 16.89 -2.92 -18.53
N THR A 13 16.16 -1.90 -18.93
CA THR A 13 14.84 -2.04 -19.58
C THR A 13 14.93 -2.79 -20.92
N SER A 14 15.99 -2.59 -21.69
CA SER A 14 16.23 -3.36 -22.94
C SER A 14 16.46 -4.84 -22.64
N LEU A 15 17.20 -5.16 -21.58
CA LEU A 15 17.40 -6.53 -21.12
C LEU A 15 16.08 -7.13 -20.60
N ALA A 16 15.28 -6.36 -19.86
CA ALA A 16 13.95 -6.77 -19.42
C ALA A 16 13.07 -7.14 -20.63
N GLY A 17 13.02 -6.27 -21.66
CA GLY A 17 12.28 -6.54 -22.90
C GLY A 17 12.74 -7.82 -23.61
N LYS A 18 14.06 -8.05 -23.68
CA LYS A 18 14.62 -9.27 -24.29
C LYS A 18 14.32 -10.54 -23.46
N LEU A 19 14.30 -10.44 -22.16
CA LEU A 19 13.86 -11.54 -21.29
C LEU A 19 12.39 -11.89 -21.53
N LEU A 20 11.53 -10.88 -21.59
CA LEU A 20 10.12 -11.06 -21.88
C LEU A 20 9.91 -11.71 -23.25
N GLU A 21 10.56 -11.18 -24.30
CA GLU A 21 10.51 -11.75 -25.66
C GLU A 21 10.96 -13.23 -25.68
N HIS A 22 12.03 -13.57 -24.97
CA HIS A 22 12.56 -14.93 -24.89
C HIS A 22 11.59 -15.92 -24.23
N PHE A 23 10.86 -15.49 -23.21
CA PHE A 23 9.98 -16.33 -22.42
C PHE A 23 8.51 -16.28 -22.83
N THR A 24 8.09 -15.41 -23.77
CA THR A 24 6.69 -15.21 -24.20
C THR A 24 5.94 -16.52 -24.53
N HIS A 25 6.63 -17.52 -25.09
CA HIS A 25 5.98 -18.81 -25.44
C HIS A 25 6.20 -19.92 -24.42
N ARG A 26 6.83 -19.63 -23.30
CA ARG A 26 7.26 -20.64 -22.31
C ARG A 26 6.70 -20.40 -20.93
N ARG A 27 6.36 -19.15 -20.59
CA ARG A 27 5.92 -18.71 -19.27
C ARG A 27 4.86 -17.62 -19.38
N ASN A 28 4.03 -17.50 -18.35
CA ASN A 28 3.17 -16.35 -18.17
C ASN A 28 4.02 -15.17 -17.69
N LEU A 29 3.86 -14.02 -18.30
CA LEU A 29 4.76 -12.88 -18.09
C LEU A 29 4.01 -11.73 -17.39
N LEU A 30 4.58 -11.24 -16.30
CA LEU A 30 4.21 -9.96 -15.71
C LEU A 30 5.40 -9.01 -15.81
N TYR A 31 5.18 -7.84 -16.38
CA TYR A 31 6.15 -6.74 -16.36
C TYR A 31 5.55 -5.55 -15.65
N HIS A 32 6.24 -5.09 -14.61
CA HIS A 32 5.86 -3.89 -13.88
C HIS A 32 7.06 -2.94 -13.83
N ARG A 33 6.86 -1.69 -14.23
CA ARG A 33 7.87 -0.64 -14.15
C ARG A 33 7.50 0.29 -13.01
N CYS A 34 8.29 0.28 -11.94
CA CYS A 34 8.09 1.12 -10.78
C CYS A 34 8.30 2.60 -11.12
N GLN A 35 7.43 3.44 -10.58
CA GLN A 35 7.54 4.88 -10.65
C GLN A 35 7.73 5.45 -9.23
N ASP A 36 8.33 6.64 -9.13
CA ASP A 36 8.61 7.30 -7.85
C ASP A 36 7.36 7.90 -7.18
N TRP A 37 6.26 8.00 -7.93
CA TRP A 37 4.95 8.46 -7.46
C TRP A 37 3.93 7.33 -7.24
N GLU A 38 4.23 6.09 -7.63
CA GLU A 38 3.33 4.94 -7.42
C GLU A 38 3.40 4.41 -6.00
N GLY A 39 2.21 4.07 -5.46
CA GLY A 39 2.08 3.29 -4.23
C GLY A 39 2.06 1.78 -4.50
N SER A 40 2.11 0.98 -3.43
CA SER A 40 2.01 -0.47 -3.49
C SER A 40 0.75 -0.98 -4.19
N ARG A 41 -0.33 -0.21 -4.11
CA ARG A 41 -1.62 -0.56 -4.70
C ARG A 41 -1.53 -0.75 -6.22
N ALA A 42 -0.85 0.13 -6.95
CA ALA A 42 -0.69 0.02 -8.40
C ALA A 42 -0.01 -1.30 -8.81
N PHE A 43 1.02 -1.71 -8.08
CA PHE A 43 1.68 -3.00 -8.30
C PHE A 43 0.74 -4.18 -8.04
N PHE A 44 -0.03 -4.15 -6.96
CA PHE A 44 -0.96 -5.24 -6.64
C PHE A 44 -2.13 -5.30 -7.61
N GLU A 45 -2.67 -4.16 -8.07
CA GLU A 45 -3.73 -4.11 -9.09
C GLU A 45 -3.25 -4.69 -10.42
N ALA A 46 -2.09 -4.26 -10.93
CA ALA A 46 -1.50 -4.83 -12.14
C ALA A 46 -1.25 -6.35 -12.01
N THR A 47 -0.82 -6.80 -10.82
CA THR A 47 -0.61 -8.22 -10.55
C THR A 47 -1.94 -8.98 -10.47
N SER A 48 -2.97 -8.39 -9.88
CA SER A 48 -4.30 -9.00 -9.76
C SER A 48 -4.99 -9.16 -11.12
N GLU A 49 -4.92 -8.15 -11.98
CA GLU A 49 -5.42 -8.23 -13.37
C GLU A 49 -4.75 -9.35 -14.14
N TRP A 50 -3.43 -9.46 -14.00
CA TRP A 50 -2.66 -10.53 -14.64
C TRP A 50 -3.04 -11.91 -14.11
N LEU A 51 -3.18 -12.09 -12.78
CA LEU A 51 -3.61 -13.36 -12.17
C LEU A 51 -5.05 -13.70 -12.55
N SER A 52 -5.95 -12.73 -12.61
CA SER A 52 -7.34 -12.91 -13.06
C SER A 52 -7.41 -13.40 -14.52
N ALA A 53 -6.53 -12.90 -15.39
CA ALA A 53 -6.40 -13.40 -16.77
C ALA A 53 -5.91 -14.86 -16.83
N LEU A 54 -5.25 -15.36 -15.77
CA LEU A 54 -4.84 -16.76 -15.60
C LEU A 54 -5.91 -17.61 -14.90
N GLY A 55 -7.01 -17.01 -14.44
CA GLY A 55 -8.13 -17.68 -13.76
C GLY A 55 -8.08 -17.63 -12.22
N HIS A 56 -7.19 -16.82 -11.63
CA HIS A 56 -7.03 -16.65 -10.19
C HIS A 56 -7.52 -15.27 -9.76
N ASN A 57 -8.70 -15.19 -9.13
CA ASN A 57 -9.33 -13.92 -8.76
C ASN A 57 -9.11 -13.51 -7.30
N ASP A 58 -8.50 -14.37 -6.47
CA ASP A 58 -8.40 -14.17 -5.02
C ASP A 58 -7.72 -12.83 -4.65
N LEU A 59 -6.66 -12.44 -5.39
CA LEU A 59 -6.02 -11.15 -5.18
C LEU A 59 -6.93 -9.98 -5.61
N SER A 60 -7.70 -10.12 -6.69
CA SER A 60 -8.65 -9.11 -7.16
C SER A 60 -9.75 -8.88 -6.13
N ASP A 61 -10.33 -9.97 -5.63
CA ASP A 61 -11.38 -9.94 -4.61
C ASP A 61 -10.86 -9.32 -3.30
N TYR A 62 -9.64 -9.68 -2.90
CA TYR A 62 -8.96 -9.05 -1.77
C TYR A 62 -8.79 -7.53 -1.94
N LEU A 63 -8.32 -7.06 -3.09
CA LEU A 63 -8.09 -5.64 -3.36
C LEU A 63 -9.40 -4.84 -3.45
N ALA A 64 -10.48 -5.44 -3.91
CA ALA A 64 -11.80 -4.79 -3.99
C ALA A 64 -12.33 -4.38 -2.61
N GLY A 65 -12.07 -5.19 -1.59
CA GLY A 65 -12.48 -4.91 -0.20
C GLY A 65 -11.42 -4.19 0.65
N THR A 66 -10.16 -4.03 0.15
CA THR A 66 -9.05 -3.49 0.95
C THR A 66 -8.43 -2.27 0.29
N PRO A 67 -8.75 -1.06 0.74
CA PRO A 67 -8.12 0.16 0.22
C PRO A 67 -6.60 0.19 0.40
N VAL A 68 -6.10 -0.41 1.48
CA VAL A 68 -4.65 -0.47 1.80
C VAL A 68 -4.22 -1.92 1.98
N PRO A 69 -3.68 -2.56 0.93
CA PRO A 69 -3.29 -3.95 0.96
C PRO A 69 -2.15 -4.21 1.96
N GLN A 70 -2.24 -5.33 2.68
CA GLN A 70 -1.15 -5.81 3.52
C GLN A 70 -0.16 -6.59 2.66
N ALA A 71 1.13 -6.24 2.73
CA ALA A 71 2.18 -6.79 1.90
C ALA A 71 2.24 -8.33 1.95
N ASN A 72 2.20 -8.90 3.15
CA ASN A 72 2.36 -10.35 3.32
C ASN A 72 1.17 -11.13 2.75
N LEU A 73 -0.06 -10.68 3.04
CA LEU A 73 -1.26 -11.35 2.54
C LEU A 73 -1.38 -11.24 1.01
N ALA A 74 -1.12 -10.06 0.45
CA ALA A 74 -1.09 -9.91 -1.00
C ALA A 74 -0.06 -10.84 -1.65
N VAL A 75 1.12 -11.01 -1.03
CA VAL A 75 2.16 -11.93 -1.53
C VAL A 75 1.74 -13.40 -1.37
N ASP A 76 1.01 -13.76 -0.31
CA ASP A 76 0.47 -15.11 -0.15
C ASP A 76 -0.50 -15.45 -1.29
N LEU A 77 -1.47 -14.57 -1.56
CA LEU A 77 -2.41 -14.73 -2.66
C LEU A 77 -1.70 -14.78 -4.04
N ILE A 78 -0.66 -13.97 -4.23
CA ILE A 78 0.17 -14.04 -5.45
C ILE A 78 0.86 -15.40 -5.56
N THR A 79 1.45 -15.90 -4.48
CA THR A 79 2.18 -17.18 -4.51
C THR A 79 1.24 -18.38 -4.63
N GLU A 80 0.06 -18.33 -4.05
CA GLU A 80 -1.00 -19.34 -4.22
C GLU A 80 -1.50 -19.38 -5.67
N GLY A 81 -1.82 -18.23 -6.27
CA GLY A 81 -2.22 -18.15 -7.67
C GLY A 81 -1.12 -18.58 -8.66
N LEU A 82 0.13 -18.65 -8.23
CA LEU A 82 1.26 -19.11 -9.04
C LEU A 82 1.67 -20.56 -8.78
N GLN A 83 0.98 -21.28 -7.88
CA GLN A 83 1.23 -22.71 -7.70
C GLN A 83 0.92 -23.45 -9.02
N ASP A 84 1.86 -24.27 -9.45
CA ASP A 84 1.78 -25.03 -10.71
C ASP A 84 1.64 -24.18 -11.99
N THR A 85 1.83 -22.87 -11.91
CA THR A 85 1.73 -21.94 -13.04
C THR A 85 3.13 -21.42 -13.42
N PRO A 86 3.72 -21.86 -14.55
CA PRO A 86 5.01 -21.34 -15.00
C PRO A 86 4.93 -19.84 -15.27
N ALA A 87 5.69 -19.04 -14.53
CA ALA A 87 5.61 -17.58 -14.59
C ALA A 87 6.99 -16.90 -14.52
N LEU A 88 7.07 -15.71 -15.08
CA LEU A 88 8.20 -14.79 -14.92
C LEU A 88 7.66 -13.40 -14.60
N ILE A 89 8.01 -12.92 -13.41
CA ILE A 89 7.71 -11.58 -12.94
C ILE A 89 8.97 -10.72 -13.11
N VAL A 90 8.83 -9.62 -13.81
CA VAL A 90 9.91 -8.65 -14.05
C VAL A 90 9.49 -7.31 -13.46
N VAL A 91 10.25 -6.82 -12.47
CA VAL A 91 10.05 -5.51 -11.87
C VAL A 91 11.22 -4.61 -12.25
N ASP A 92 10.92 -3.55 -13.00
CA ASP A 92 11.94 -2.60 -13.46
C ASP A 92 11.91 -1.30 -12.63
N ASP A 93 13.01 -0.57 -12.65
CA ASP A 93 13.20 0.70 -11.95
C ASP A 93 12.95 0.66 -10.43
N LEU A 94 13.21 -0.46 -9.77
CA LEU A 94 13.00 -0.67 -8.34
C LEU A 94 13.56 0.43 -7.42
N HIS A 95 14.60 1.15 -7.86
CA HIS A 95 15.21 2.25 -7.12
C HIS A 95 14.28 3.48 -6.97
N LYS A 96 13.20 3.56 -7.72
CA LYS A 96 12.18 4.62 -7.63
C LYS A 96 11.16 4.36 -6.52
N VAL A 97 11.06 3.12 -6.03
CA VAL A 97 10.09 2.74 -5.01
C VAL A 97 10.39 3.44 -3.69
N GLY A 98 9.46 4.27 -3.25
CA GLY A 98 9.48 4.93 -1.93
C GLY A 98 8.47 4.34 -0.93
N ASP A 99 7.60 3.43 -1.37
CA ASP A 99 6.56 2.80 -0.56
C ASP A 99 7.12 1.58 0.19
N GLU A 100 7.14 1.66 1.52
CA GLU A 100 7.63 0.58 2.39
C GLU A 100 6.77 -0.70 2.29
N THR A 101 5.48 -0.58 1.96
CA THR A 101 4.60 -1.74 1.75
C THR A 101 5.03 -2.52 0.52
N LEU A 102 5.31 -1.83 -0.59
CA LEU A 102 5.82 -2.48 -1.81
C LEU A 102 7.21 -3.08 -1.59
N ILE A 103 8.09 -2.37 -0.87
CA ILE A 103 9.41 -2.90 -0.50
C ILE A 103 9.26 -4.18 0.33
N SER A 104 8.36 -4.19 1.31
CA SER A 104 8.07 -5.35 2.15
C SER A 104 7.51 -6.52 1.33
N ALA A 105 6.58 -6.24 0.41
CA ALA A 105 6.03 -7.24 -0.50
C ALA A 105 7.12 -7.88 -1.38
N LEU A 106 7.97 -7.07 -2.01
CA LEU A 106 9.08 -7.58 -2.85
C LEU A 106 10.08 -8.41 -2.04
N ARG A 107 10.37 -8.01 -0.79
CA ARG A 107 11.18 -8.84 0.13
C ARG A 107 10.53 -10.19 0.41
N SER A 108 9.24 -10.21 0.72
CA SER A 108 8.50 -11.45 0.95
C SER A 108 8.46 -12.32 -0.30
N MET A 109 8.22 -11.74 -1.48
CA MET A 109 8.26 -12.46 -2.76
C MET A 109 9.64 -13.09 -3.03
N THR A 110 10.75 -12.41 -2.72
CA THR A 110 12.09 -12.99 -2.92
C THR A 110 12.35 -14.20 -2.03
N LEU A 111 11.68 -14.30 -0.88
CA LEU A 111 11.77 -15.44 0.02
C LEU A 111 10.89 -16.61 -0.43
N LYS A 112 9.65 -16.34 -0.89
CA LYS A 112 8.62 -17.34 -1.20
C LYS A 112 8.71 -17.89 -2.63
N ILE A 113 8.95 -17.04 -3.64
CA ILE A 113 9.04 -17.47 -5.05
C ILE A 113 10.06 -18.58 -5.30
N PRO A 114 11.26 -18.62 -4.67
CA PRO A 114 12.19 -19.72 -4.86
C PRO A 114 11.69 -21.10 -4.40
N GLU A 115 10.58 -21.16 -3.68
CA GLU A 115 9.92 -22.40 -3.24
C GLU A 115 8.93 -22.93 -4.29
N LEU A 116 8.50 -22.07 -5.23
CA LEU A 116 7.60 -22.43 -6.33
C LEU A 116 8.37 -23.04 -7.50
N GLN A 117 7.76 -24.03 -8.15
CA GLN A 117 8.33 -24.64 -9.36
C GLN A 117 8.06 -23.72 -10.57
N ASP A 118 9.08 -23.54 -11.41
CA ASP A 118 8.97 -22.78 -12.68
C ASP A 118 8.53 -21.30 -12.56
N VAL A 119 8.61 -20.69 -11.38
CA VAL A 119 8.37 -19.26 -11.18
C VAL A 119 9.68 -18.51 -11.00
N GLY A 120 9.86 -17.43 -11.77
CA GLY A 120 11.04 -16.55 -11.71
C GLY A 120 10.66 -15.12 -11.31
N LEU A 121 11.52 -14.46 -10.53
CA LEU A 121 11.43 -13.03 -10.21
C LEU A 121 12.74 -12.36 -10.62
N VAL A 122 12.65 -11.33 -11.46
CA VAL A 122 13.80 -10.51 -11.90
C VAL A 122 13.54 -9.06 -11.54
N LEU A 123 14.48 -8.47 -10.81
CA LEU A 123 14.39 -7.11 -10.28
C LEU A 123 15.49 -6.25 -10.89
N PHE A 124 15.14 -5.10 -11.49
CA PHE A 124 16.09 -4.14 -12.04
C PHE A 124 16.17 -2.89 -11.16
N SER A 125 17.38 -2.43 -10.84
CA SER A 125 17.60 -1.25 -9.99
C SER A 125 18.81 -0.41 -10.46
N ARG A 126 18.87 0.89 -10.09
CA ARG A 126 20.07 1.72 -10.31
C ARG A 126 21.13 1.54 -9.23
N SER A 127 20.75 1.11 -8.05
CA SER A 127 21.65 1.03 -6.89
C SER A 127 21.83 -0.37 -6.37
N PHE A 128 23.01 -0.62 -5.79
CA PHE A 128 23.31 -1.83 -5.02
C PHE A 128 22.70 -1.84 -3.62
N ARG A 129 21.98 -0.77 -3.20
CA ARG A 129 21.29 -0.78 -1.91
C ARG A 129 20.27 -1.90 -1.92
N MET A 130 20.54 -2.91 -1.12
CA MET A 130 19.73 -4.11 -1.05
C MET A 130 18.38 -3.80 -0.43
N VAL A 131 17.41 -3.66 -1.32
CA VAL A 131 15.99 -3.60 -0.94
C VAL A 131 15.51 -5.01 -0.57
N VAL A 132 16.17 -6.06 -1.09
CA VAL A 132 15.77 -7.47 -0.93
C VAL A 132 16.91 -8.31 -0.33
N PRO A 133 16.61 -9.38 0.46
CA PRO A 133 17.62 -10.21 1.08
C PRO A 133 18.38 -11.07 0.05
N GLU A 134 19.68 -11.22 0.21
CA GLU A 134 20.48 -12.21 -0.55
C GLU A 134 20.25 -13.63 -0.05
N SER A 135 20.07 -13.79 1.26
CA SER A 135 19.90 -15.10 1.90
C SER A 135 18.74 -15.09 2.89
N ASP A 136 18.11 -16.23 3.06
CA ASP A 136 17.09 -16.45 4.10
C ASP A 136 17.73 -16.66 5.49
N SER A 137 16.87 -16.88 6.50
CA SER A 137 17.30 -17.12 7.89
C SER A 137 18.13 -18.39 8.07
N SER A 138 18.09 -19.33 7.10
CA SER A 138 18.88 -20.57 7.09
C SER A 138 20.21 -20.42 6.37
N GLY A 139 20.50 -19.26 5.76
CA GLY A 139 21.68 -18.99 4.95
C GLY A 139 21.59 -19.48 3.50
N ARG A 140 20.41 -19.92 3.02
CA ARG A 140 20.16 -20.27 1.62
C ARG A 140 20.11 -19.00 0.78
N ILE A 141 20.83 -18.97 -0.35
CA ILE A 141 20.76 -17.85 -1.31
C ILE A 141 19.38 -17.84 -1.95
N VAL A 142 18.64 -16.75 -1.75
CA VAL A 142 17.30 -16.53 -2.33
C VAL A 142 17.31 -15.49 -3.46
N THR A 143 18.32 -14.61 -3.48
CA THR A 143 18.51 -13.61 -4.54
C THR A 143 19.94 -13.64 -5.07
N LEU A 144 20.08 -13.87 -6.37
CA LEU A 144 21.36 -13.76 -7.09
C LEU A 144 21.54 -12.33 -7.60
N VAL A 145 22.62 -11.68 -7.23
CA VAL A 145 22.95 -10.32 -7.70
C VAL A 145 23.82 -10.41 -8.95
N MET A 146 23.33 -9.83 -10.06
CA MET A 146 24.00 -9.84 -11.37
C MET A 146 24.17 -8.39 -11.88
N PRO A 147 25.26 -7.69 -11.55
CA PRO A 147 25.47 -6.32 -12.03
C PRO A 147 25.51 -6.24 -13.55
N LEU A 148 24.80 -5.26 -14.11
CA LEU A 148 24.87 -4.97 -15.55
C LEU A 148 25.92 -3.88 -15.79
N GLU A 149 26.97 -4.26 -16.47
CA GLU A 149 28.08 -3.40 -16.86
C GLU A 149 27.93 -2.89 -18.30
N GLY A 150 28.79 -1.97 -18.72
CA GLY A 150 28.84 -1.51 -20.12
C GLY A 150 29.19 -2.65 -21.08
N LEU A 151 28.79 -2.49 -22.34
CA LEU A 151 29.10 -3.43 -23.40
C LEU A 151 30.61 -3.56 -23.62
N ASP A 152 31.04 -4.73 -23.97
CA ASP A 152 32.41 -4.96 -24.42
C ASP A 152 32.73 -4.24 -25.74
N GLN A 153 33.99 -4.27 -26.16
CA GLN A 153 34.42 -3.57 -27.38
C GLN A 153 33.76 -4.10 -28.66
N ASP A 154 33.54 -5.41 -28.74
CA ASP A 154 32.97 -6.04 -29.93
C ASP A 154 31.48 -5.72 -30.03
N SER A 155 30.76 -5.80 -28.96
CA SER A 155 29.33 -5.43 -28.87
C SER A 155 29.14 -3.92 -29.10
N SER A 156 30.02 -3.08 -28.53
CA SER A 156 30.01 -1.63 -28.76
C SER A 156 30.22 -1.26 -30.20
N ARG A 157 31.12 -1.99 -30.90
CA ARG A 157 31.36 -1.79 -32.33
C ARG A 157 30.15 -2.15 -33.19
N GLN A 158 29.37 -3.17 -32.76
CA GLN A 158 28.15 -3.56 -33.46
C GLN A 158 27.04 -2.49 -33.39
N ILE A 159 26.99 -1.70 -32.33
CA ILE A 159 26.03 -0.58 -32.24
C ILE A 159 26.38 0.54 -33.19
N LEU A 160 27.66 0.85 -33.41
CA LEU A 160 28.14 1.93 -34.24
C LEU A 160 28.05 1.63 -35.76
N THR A 161 26.90 1.08 -36.18
CA THR A 161 26.67 0.64 -37.59
C THR A 161 26.61 1.77 -38.61
N ALA A 162 26.19 2.98 -38.18
CA ALA A 162 26.18 4.16 -39.05
C ALA A 162 27.59 4.73 -39.29
N MET A 163 28.61 4.22 -38.61
CA MET A 163 30.02 4.60 -38.76
C MET A 163 30.87 3.42 -39.31
N PRO A 164 30.57 2.86 -40.48
CA PRO A 164 31.21 1.64 -40.99
C PRO A 164 32.71 1.76 -41.22
N ASN A 165 33.23 3.00 -41.39
CA ASN A 165 34.64 3.28 -41.66
C ASN A 165 35.38 3.88 -40.46
N ILE A 166 34.85 3.74 -39.23
CA ILE A 166 35.52 4.24 -38.04
C ILE A 166 36.86 3.52 -37.86
N ASP A 167 37.94 4.31 -37.77
CA ASP A 167 39.26 3.73 -37.54
C ASP A 167 39.40 3.22 -36.08
N THR A 168 40.41 2.37 -35.87
CA THR A 168 40.63 1.76 -34.56
C THR A 168 40.91 2.80 -33.47
N THR A 169 41.58 3.90 -33.79
CA THR A 169 41.93 4.95 -32.82
C THR A 169 40.68 5.74 -32.42
N GLN A 170 39.85 6.11 -33.39
CA GLN A 170 38.56 6.76 -33.14
C GLN A 170 37.62 5.86 -32.36
N PHE A 171 37.52 4.58 -32.71
CA PHE A 171 36.71 3.64 -31.97
C PHE A 171 37.18 3.49 -30.51
N LEU A 172 38.47 3.29 -30.27
CA LEU A 172 39.01 3.18 -28.90
C LEU A 172 38.78 4.44 -28.10
N HIS A 173 38.83 5.60 -28.74
CA HIS A 173 38.52 6.87 -28.10
C HIS A 173 37.05 6.94 -27.67
N ILE A 174 36.09 6.63 -28.56
CA ILE A 174 34.65 6.53 -28.27
C ILE A 174 34.39 5.51 -27.16
N TYR A 175 35.00 4.34 -27.26
CA TYR A 175 34.82 3.27 -26.26
C TYR A 175 35.33 3.68 -24.86
N THR A 176 36.51 4.31 -24.80
CA THR A 176 37.11 4.77 -23.54
C THR A 176 36.22 5.80 -22.85
N LEU A 177 35.59 6.68 -23.60
CA LEU A 177 34.73 7.73 -23.10
C LEU A 177 33.35 7.23 -22.74
N SER A 178 32.73 6.41 -23.60
CA SER A 178 31.43 5.81 -23.34
C SER A 178 31.51 4.69 -22.29
N ARG A 179 32.66 4.08 -22.08
CA ARG A 179 32.85 2.83 -21.30
C ARG A 179 31.85 1.74 -21.71
N GLY A 180 31.55 1.66 -23.01
CA GLY A 180 30.56 0.73 -23.50
C GLY A 180 29.11 1.05 -23.12
N HIS A 181 28.81 2.28 -22.73
CA HIS A 181 27.45 2.68 -22.31
C HIS A 181 26.50 2.69 -23.52
N PRO A 182 25.45 1.80 -23.58
CA PRO A 182 24.65 1.60 -24.79
C PRO A 182 23.96 2.85 -25.29
N LEU A 183 23.33 3.63 -24.41
CA LEU A 183 22.64 4.86 -24.80
C LEU A 183 23.57 5.87 -25.41
N VAL A 184 24.78 6.03 -24.87
CA VAL A 184 25.79 6.96 -25.43
C VAL A 184 26.23 6.51 -26.81
N LEU A 185 26.49 5.21 -26.98
CA LEU A 185 26.86 4.61 -28.27
C LEU A 185 25.73 4.76 -29.29
N GLU A 186 24.48 4.58 -28.89
CA GLU A 186 23.32 4.75 -29.78
C GLU A 186 23.15 6.20 -30.23
N LEU A 187 23.28 7.17 -29.33
CA LEU A 187 23.21 8.60 -29.64
C LEU A 187 24.35 9.01 -30.59
N ILE A 188 25.57 8.49 -30.38
CA ILE A 188 26.71 8.70 -31.29
C ILE A 188 26.40 8.10 -32.66
N ASN A 189 25.86 6.88 -32.71
CA ASN A 189 25.55 6.16 -33.94
C ASN A 189 24.49 6.89 -34.80
N ARG A 190 23.51 7.53 -34.17
CA ARG A 190 22.46 8.30 -34.86
C ARG A 190 22.91 9.68 -35.35
N GLY A 191 24.22 10.00 -35.27
CA GLY A 191 24.79 11.25 -35.78
C GLY A 191 24.42 12.49 -34.95
N SER A 192 23.89 12.29 -33.75
CA SER A 192 23.55 13.38 -32.81
C SER A 192 24.80 14.04 -32.21
N VAL A 193 26.01 13.58 -32.55
CA VAL A 193 27.25 13.93 -31.86
C VAL A 193 28.33 14.42 -32.83
N GLY A 194 28.97 15.54 -32.48
CA GLY A 194 30.19 16.02 -33.13
C GLY A 194 31.46 15.44 -32.51
N GLU A 195 32.61 15.88 -33.04
CA GLU A 195 33.93 15.35 -32.64
C GLU A 195 34.46 15.84 -31.29
N THR A 196 33.69 16.66 -30.53
CA THR A 196 34.11 17.24 -29.24
C THR A 196 33.57 16.42 -28.07
N PHE A 197 34.48 16.01 -27.20
CA PHE A 197 34.15 15.16 -26.04
C PHE A 197 34.11 15.95 -24.75
N HIS A 198 33.08 15.65 -23.93
CA HIS A 198 32.77 16.30 -22.67
C HIS A 198 33.13 15.41 -21.48
N ALA A 199 33.46 16.03 -20.35
CA ALA A 199 33.93 15.31 -19.15
C ALA A 199 32.83 14.49 -18.45
N THR A 200 31.55 14.79 -18.72
CA THR A 200 30.40 14.09 -18.11
C THR A 200 29.31 13.81 -19.12
N LEU A 201 28.49 12.81 -18.87
CA LEU A 201 27.32 12.46 -19.68
C LEU A 201 26.31 13.62 -19.77
N GLU A 202 26.16 14.41 -18.70
CA GLU A 202 25.29 15.59 -18.66
C GLU A 202 25.79 16.69 -19.62
N ALA A 203 27.08 17.01 -19.58
CA ALA A 203 27.67 17.97 -20.50
C ALA A 203 27.57 17.52 -21.99
N PHE A 204 27.65 16.22 -22.21
CA PHE A 204 27.44 15.62 -23.51
C PHE A 204 25.99 15.82 -24.01
N VAL A 205 24.99 15.49 -23.18
CA VAL A 205 23.58 15.68 -23.52
C VAL A 205 23.28 17.15 -23.79
N GLU A 206 23.81 18.07 -23.01
CA GLU A 206 23.60 19.51 -23.15
C GLU A 206 24.20 20.06 -24.45
N GLN A 207 25.48 19.80 -24.71
CA GLN A 207 26.22 20.47 -25.78
C GLN A 207 26.05 19.78 -27.13
N GLU A 208 25.88 18.47 -27.17
CA GLU A 208 25.81 17.72 -28.41
C GLU A 208 24.39 17.39 -28.87
N ILE A 209 23.47 17.26 -27.94
CA ILE A 209 22.08 16.94 -28.26
C ILE A 209 21.21 18.18 -28.22
N PHE A 210 21.15 18.84 -27.05
CA PHE A 210 20.23 19.97 -26.86
C PHE A 210 20.58 21.21 -27.66
N SER A 211 21.88 21.52 -27.84
CA SER A 211 22.29 22.67 -28.62
C SER A 211 21.84 22.60 -30.09
N ARG A 212 21.62 21.39 -30.60
CA ARG A 212 21.25 21.14 -32.01
C ARG A 212 19.75 21.06 -32.26
N LEU A 213 18.93 20.98 -31.21
CA LEU A 213 17.48 21.00 -31.37
C LEU A 213 16.97 22.40 -31.67
N SER A 214 16.01 22.49 -32.56
CA SER A 214 15.24 23.70 -32.82
C SER A 214 14.38 24.07 -31.59
N GLY A 215 13.93 25.31 -31.51
CA GLY A 215 13.04 25.78 -30.46
C GLY A 215 11.77 24.92 -30.30
N PRO A 216 11.05 24.64 -31.41
CA PRO A 216 9.88 23.75 -31.37
C PRO A 216 10.18 22.33 -30.91
N GLU A 217 11.30 21.72 -31.34
CA GLU A 217 11.71 20.38 -30.87
C GLU A 217 12.01 20.35 -29.38
N LYS A 218 12.70 21.37 -28.84
CA LYS A 218 12.95 21.49 -27.38
C LYS A 218 11.65 21.60 -26.58
N ARG A 219 10.69 22.37 -27.10
CA ARG A 219 9.40 22.57 -26.48
C ARG A 219 8.58 21.28 -26.47
N LEU A 220 8.52 20.55 -27.60
CA LEU A 220 7.82 19.27 -27.69
C LEU A 220 8.47 18.21 -26.80
N LEU A 221 9.79 18.11 -26.80
CA LEU A 221 10.52 17.19 -25.95
C LEU A 221 10.31 17.50 -24.45
N GLY A 222 10.28 18.79 -24.11
CA GLY A 222 9.92 19.26 -22.77
C GLY A 222 8.48 18.90 -22.39
N ALA A 223 7.54 19.03 -23.34
CA ALA A 223 6.16 18.64 -23.13
C ALA A 223 6.01 17.14 -22.82
N ILE A 224 6.70 16.27 -23.57
CA ILE A 224 6.71 14.83 -23.27
C ILE A 224 7.35 14.57 -21.89
N ALA A 225 8.38 15.32 -21.53
CA ALA A 225 9.12 15.12 -20.28
C ALA A 225 8.34 15.49 -19.02
N VAL A 226 7.38 16.43 -19.08
CA VAL A 226 6.59 16.85 -17.92
C VAL A 226 5.47 15.87 -17.56
N PHE A 227 5.03 15.02 -18.49
CA PHE A 227 4.13 13.92 -18.18
C PHE A 227 4.89 12.84 -17.41
N ARG A 228 4.34 12.36 -16.31
CA ARG A 228 4.93 11.28 -15.51
C ARG A 228 4.70 9.92 -16.19
N GLU A 229 3.52 9.73 -16.76
CA GLU A 229 3.16 8.60 -17.62
C GLU A 229 3.50 8.90 -19.08
N PRO A 230 3.57 7.88 -19.96
CA PRO A 230 3.72 8.13 -21.40
C PRO A 230 2.65 9.07 -21.93
N MET A 231 3.08 10.15 -22.58
CA MET A 231 2.20 11.22 -23.04
C MET A 231 1.30 10.75 -24.18
N PRO A 232 -0.04 10.91 -24.11
CA PRO A 232 -0.94 10.58 -25.19
C PRO A 232 -0.74 11.49 -26.41
N LEU A 233 -0.76 10.92 -27.62
CA LEU A 233 -0.62 11.66 -28.89
C LEU A 233 -1.63 12.80 -29.01
N GLU A 234 -2.87 12.58 -28.55
CA GLU A 234 -3.91 13.60 -28.56
C GLU A 234 -3.56 14.86 -27.74
N SER A 235 -2.75 14.73 -26.69
CA SER A 235 -2.33 15.86 -25.87
C SER A 235 -1.38 16.80 -26.62
N ILE A 236 -0.70 16.33 -27.67
CA ILE A 236 0.17 17.13 -28.53
C ILE A 236 -0.62 18.16 -29.29
N SER A 237 -1.84 17.85 -29.74
CA SER A 237 -2.71 18.79 -30.44
C SER A 237 -3.06 20.03 -29.61
N ALA A 238 -3.07 19.88 -28.28
CA ALA A 238 -3.25 20.99 -27.35
C ALA A 238 -2.02 21.91 -27.24
N LEU A 239 -0.86 21.47 -27.77
CA LEU A 239 0.40 22.23 -27.76
C LEU A 239 0.63 23.07 -29.03
N ASP A 240 -0.31 23.05 -29.95
CA ASP A 240 -0.19 23.72 -31.26
C ASP A 240 1.11 23.31 -32.01
N THR A 241 1.47 22.02 -31.93
CA THR A 241 2.73 21.44 -32.40
C THR A 241 2.46 20.40 -33.49
N ASP A 242 3.33 20.35 -34.51
CA ASP A 242 3.20 19.45 -35.64
C ASP A 242 3.68 18.01 -35.28
N THR A 243 2.94 17.00 -35.70
CA THR A 243 3.30 15.58 -35.52
C THR A 243 4.62 15.23 -36.28
N GLU A 244 4.98 15.94 -37.33
CA GLU A 244 6.28 15.75 -38.02
C GLU A 244 7.49 15.98 -37.09
N LEU A 245 7.35 16.87 -36.10
CA LEU A 245 8.40 17.11 -35.10
C LEU A 245 8.57 15.91 -34.14
N LEU A 246 7.48 15.22 -33.85
CA LEU A 246 7.52 14.02 -33.04
C LEU A 246 8.29 12.89 -33.72
N ASP A 247 8.03 12.67 -35.02
CA ASP A 247 8.76 11.70 -35.84
C ASP A 247 10.26 12.03 -35.86
N SER A 248 10.60 13.30 -36.01
CA SER A 248 11.99 13.77 -35.95
C SER A 248 12.66 13.46 -34.61
N LEU A 249 11.94 13.64 -33.48
CA LEU A 249 12.46 13.31 -32.14
C LEU A 249 12.64 11.81 -31.95
N VAL A 250 11.74 11.01 -32.51
CA VAL A 250 11.83 9.53 -32.48
C VAL A 250 13.00 9.05 -33.34
N GLU A 251 13.16 9.59 -34.54
CA GLU A 251 14.30 9.27 -35.41
C GLU A 251 15.64 9.62 -34.74
N LYS A 252 15.70 10.73 -34.01
CA LYS A 252 16.88 11.16 -33.25
C LYS A 252 17.10 10.31 -31.98
N GLY A 253 16.17 9.42 -31.61
CA GLY A 253 16.24 8.59 -30.42
C GLY A 253 16.03 9.32 -29.09
N LEU A 254 15.47 10.53 -29.14
CA LEU A 254 15.20 11.37 -27.97
C LEU A 254 13.83 11.13 -27.39
N ALA A 255 12.84 10.80 -28.22
CA ALA A 255 11.54 10.28 -27.85
C ALA A 255 11.42 8.83 -28.31
N ARG A 256 10.56 8.07 -27.69
CA ARG A 256 10.20 6.71 -28.07
C ARG A 256 8.68 6.55 -28.05
N GLN A 257 8.16 5.77 -28.96
CA GLN A 257 6.79 5.33 -28.93
C GLN A 257 6.65 4.23 -27.87
N ALA A 258 5.81 4.44 -26.87
CA ALA A 258 5.54 3.46 -25.83
C ALA A 258 4.53 2.41 -26.31
N ASP A 259 3.49 2.87 -27.03
CA ASP A 259 2.49 2.05 -27.72
C ASP A 259 1.98 2.80 -28.97
N SER A 260 0.82 2.40 -29.54
CA SER A 260 0.26 3.01 -30.76
C SER A 260 0.01 4.51 -30.62
N ASP A 261 -0.35 4.97 -29.43
CA ASP A 261 -0.88 6.32 -29.19
C ASP A 261 -0.16 7.09 -28.07
N HIS A 262 0.91 6.52 -27.49
CA HIS A 262 1.65 7.14 -26.38
C HIS A 262 3.13 7.26 -26.68
N TYR A 263 3.71 8.36 -26.21
CA TYR A 263 5.13 8.71 -26.40
C TYR A 263 5.79 9.01 -25.05
N ASP A 264 7.05 8.61 -24.94
CA ASP A 264 7.84 8.78 -23.74
C ASP A 264 9.25 9.25 -24.08
N VAL A 265 9.96 9.80 -23.12
CA VAL A 265 11.38 10.13 -23.23
C VAL A 265 12.20 9.20 -22.35
N HIS A 266 13.45 8.97 -22.76
CA HIS A 266 14.36 8.18 -21.92
C HIS A 266 14.59 8.90 -20.57
N ASP A 267 14.60 8.17 -19.45
CA ASP A 267 14.72 8.74 -18.09
C ASP A 267 15.88 9.74 -17.95
N LEU A 268 17.02 9.46 -18.56
CA LEU A 268 18.18 10.35 -18.53
C LEU A 268 17.90 11.68 -19.24
N VAL A 269 17.16 11.65 -20.34
CA VAL A 269 16.73 12.85 -21.09
C VAL A 269 15.69 13.61 -20.27
N ARG A 270 14.75 12.90 -19.64
CA ARG A 270 13.75 13.47 -18.73
C ARG A 270 14.41 14.19 -17.56
N GLU A 271 15.34 13.53 -16.88
CA GLU A 271 16.07 14.08 -15.72
C GLU A 271 16.88 15.33 -16.10
N PHE A 272 17.53 15.31 -17.26
CA PHE A 272 18.24 16.46 -17.78
C PHE A 272 17.29 17.64 -18.11
N LEU A 273 16.19 17.37 -18.80
CA LEU A 273 15.18 18.38 -19.18
C LEU A 273 14.57 19.05 -17.95
N THR A 274 14.16 18.26 -16.96
CA THR A 274 13.55 18.75 -15.73
C THR A 274 14.48 19.71 -15.00
N ARG A 275 15.81 19.48 -15.06
CA ARG A 275 16.81 20.35 -14.41
C ARG A 275 17.20 21.57 -15.25
N SER A 276 17.20 21.46 -16.57
CA SER A 276 17.70 22.51 -17.47
C SER A 276 16.61 23.40 -18.05
N MET A 277 15.35 23.00 -17.89
CA MET A 277 14.22 23.77 -18.42
C MET A 277 14.04 25.07 -17.63
N ASP A 278 13.81 26.16 -18.36
CA ASP A 278 13.45 27.45 -17.78
C ASP A 278 12.11 27.35 -17.01
N ASP A 279 12.03 27.97 -15.84
CA ASP A 279 10.86 27.90 -14.96
C ASP A 279 9.58 28.37 -15.66
N SER A 280 9.66 29.39 -16.52
CA SER A 280 8.52 29.90 -17.30
C SER A 280 7.99 28.86 -18.29
N LEU A 281 8.88 28.19 -19.02
CA LEU A 281 8.52 27.13 -19.95
C LEU A 281 7.96 25.91 -19.19
N ARG A 282 8.59 25.53 -18.07
CA ARG A 282 8.12 24.43 -17.22
C ARG A 282 6.69 24.67 -16.75
N GLN A 283 6.40 25.84 -16.19
CA GLN A 283 5.05 26.21 -15.76
C GLN A 283 4.05 26.20 -16.91
N GLU A 284 4.44 26.70 -18.08
CA GLU A 284 3.57 26.67 -19.26
C GLU A 284 3.21 25.24 -19.67
N LEU A 285 4.21 24.35 -19.73
CA LEU A 285 4.00 22.95 -20.12
C LEU A 285 3.14 22.20 -19.09
N HIS A 286 3.36 22.42 -17.80
CA HIS A 286 2.49 21.86 -16.76
C HIS A 286 1.06 22.44 -16.81
N ASN A 287 0.88 23.72 -17.17
CA ASN A 287 -0.46 24.29 -17.40
C ASN A 287 -1.18 23.58 -18.56
N ASN A 288 -0.49 23.27 -19.64
CA ASN A 288 -1.09 22.55 -20.77
C ASN A 288 -1.48 21.12 -20.36
N ALA A 289 -0.62 20.40 -19.65
CA ALA A 289 -0.91 19.07 -19.13
C ALA A 289 -2.09 19.10 -18.11
N LYS A 290 -2.13 20.11 -17.24
CA LYS A 290 -3.25 20.35 -16.33
C LYS A 290 -4.58 20.49 -17.07
N GLU A 291 -4.63 21.31 -18.13
CA GLU A 291 -5.86 21.49 -18.93
C GLU A 291 -6.25 20.19 -19.65
N TRP A 292 -5.29 19.39 -20.05
CA TRP A 292 -5.53 18.06 -20.60
C TRP A 292 -6.23 17.15 -19.58
N TYR A 293 -5.69 16.98 -18.36
CA TYR A 293 -6.27 16.14 -17.32
C TYR A 293 -7.58 16.70 -16.77
N ARG A 294 -7.78 18.00 -16.70
CA ARG A 294 -9.01 18.63 -16.19
C ARG A 294 -10.29 18.11 -16.85
N THR A 295 -10.22 17.69 -18.10
CA THR A 295 -11.36 17.17 -18.87
C THR A 295 -11.49 15.65 -18.80
N ARG A 296 -10.63 14.95 -18.06
CA ARG A 296 -10.48 13.49 -18.03
C ARG A 296 -10.32 12.93 -16.62
N LEU A 297 -11.02 13.47 -15.63
CA LEU A 297 -10.93 13.07 -14.22
C LEU A 297 -11.75 11.78 -13.92
N GLU A 298 -11.65 10.76 -14.78
CA GLU A 298 -12.46 9.55 -14.65
C GLU A 298 -11.86 8.60 -13.61
N THR A 299 -10.54 8.43 -13.61
CA THR A 299 -9.83 7.53 -12.69
C THR A 299 -9.17 8.30 -11.53
N ALA A 300 -8.79 7.59 -10.47
CA ALA A 300 -8.01 8.18 -9.39
C ALA A 300 -6.60 8.58 -9.87
N ALA A 301 -6.01 7.83 -10.79
CA ALA A 301 -4.73 8.16 -11.39
C ALA A 301 -4.79 9.50 -12.13
N ASP A 302 -5.82 9.74 -12.95
CA ASP A 302 -6.01 11.02 -13.65
C ASP A 302 -6.12 12.19 -12.68
N ARG A 303 -6.82 11.99 -11.54
CA ARG A 303 -6.95 13.02 -10.50
C ARG A 303 -5.62 13.32 -9.82
N ILE A 304 -4.80 12.33 -9.58
CA ILE A 304 -3.46 12.50 -8.99
C ILE A 304 -2.52 13.19 -9.98
N GLU A 305 -2.57 12.85 -11.26
CA GLU A 305 -1.83 13.55 -12.31
C GLU A 305 -2.29 15.01 -12.41
N TYR A 306 -3.60 15.25 -12.36
CA TYR A 306 -4.14 16.62 -12.34
C TYR A 306 -3.63 17.42 -11.13
N ILE A 307 -3.63 16.83 -9.94
CA ILE A 307 -3.09 17.44 -8.70
C ILE A 307 -1.58 17.72 -8.87
N HIS A 308 -0.83 16.79 -9.45
CA HIS A 308 0.58 17.00 -9.74
C HIS A 308 0.81 18.21 -10.65
N HIS A 309 0.11 18.27 -11.77
CA HIS A 309 0.27 19.38 -12.71
C HIS A 309 -0.26 20.72 -12.17
N LEU A 310 -1.28 20.71 -11.29
CA LEU A 310 -1.69 21.90 -10.55
C LEU A 310 -0.57 22.43 -9.65
N ASN A 311 0.10 21.53 -8.91
CA ASN A 311 1.22 21.89 -8.06
C ASN A 311 2.37 22.51 -8.86
N GLU A 312 2.82 21.83 -9.92
CA GLU A 312 3.96 22.26 -10.73
C GLU A 312 3.68 23.53 -11.55
N SER A 313 2.41 23.80 -11.88
CA SER A 313 2.01 25.03 -12.57
C SER A 313 1.86 26.26 -11.65
N GLY A 314 1.92 26.06 -10.32
CA GLY A 314 1.78 27.12 -9.33
C GLY A 314 0.34 27.56 -9.07
N GLY A 315 -0.65 26.73 -9.42
CA GLY A 315 -2.09 26.98 -9.20
C GLY A 315 -2.53 26.67 -7.77
N THR A 316 -2.03 27.40 -6.79
CA THR A 316 -2.26 27.11 -5.34
C THR A 316 -3.73 27.16 -4.92
N ASP A 317 -4.55 28.07 -5.45
CA ASP A 317 -5.97 28.18 -5.12
C ASP A 317 -6.78 26.99 -5.65
N ASP A 318 -6.59 26.64 -6.93
CA ASP A 318 -7.22 25.48 -7.57
C ASP A 318 -6.77 24.17 -6.88
N LEU A 319 -5.48 24.07 -6.54
CA LEU A 319 -4.93 22.93 -5.81
C LEU A 319 -5.56 22.77 -4.42
N ALA A 320 -5.74 23.88 -3.70
CA ALA A 320 -6.39 23.89 -2.40
C ALA A 320 -7.85 23.43 -2.49
N GLU A 321 -8.57 23.86 -3.53
CA GLU A 321 -9.97 23.45 -3.77
C GLU A 321 -10.06 21.94 -4.07
N VAL A 322 -9.20 21.43 -4.95
CA VAL A 322 -9.17 20.00 -5.31
C VAL A 322 -8.79 19.13 -4.12
N LEU A 323 -7.78 19.51 -3.34
CA LEU A 323 -7.37 18.76 -2.14
C LEU A 323 -8.49 18.76 -1.09
N SER A 324 -9.25 19.86 -0.96
CA SER A 324 -10.38 19.96 -0.04
C SER A 324 -11.57 19.08 -0.44
N SER A 325 -11.84 18.96 -1.74
CA SER A 325 -12.98 18.19 -2.26
C SER A 325 -12.67 16.70 -2.46
N GLU A 326 -11.50 16.37 -3.00
CA GLU A 326 -11.14 15.01 -3.42
C GLU A 326 -10.08 14.32 -2.54
N GLY A 327 -9.25 15.09 -1.83
CA GLY A 327 -8.09 14.59 -1.12
C GLY A 327 -8.41 13.47 -0.13
N HIS A 328 -9.45 13.65 0.71
CA HIS A 328 -9.84 12.62 1.68
C HIS A 328 -10.41 11.36 1.02
N ASN A 329 -11.10 11.48 -0.13
CA ASN A 329 -11.62 10.34 -0.87
C ASN A 329 -10.46 9.53 -1.47
N LEU A 330 -9.47 10.19 -2.07
CA LEU A 330 -8.28 9.54 -2.61
C LEU A 330 -7.53 8.79 -1.50
N VAL A 331 -7.33 9.41 -0.35
CA VAL A 331 -6.65 8.75 0.79
C VAL A 331 -7.46 7.56 1.31
N LYS A 332 -8.78 7.67 1.45
CA LYS A 332 -9.64 6.56 1.88
C LYS A 332 -9.66 5.41 0.87
N SER A 333 -9.51 5.70 -0.41
CA SER A 333 -9.38 4.68 -1.46
C SER A 333 -7.97 4.07 -1.56
N GLY A 334 -7.06 4.45 -0.65
CA GLY A 334 -5.73 3.84 -0.54
C GLY A 334 -4.63 4.48 -1.38
N HIS A 335 -4.89 5.65 -2.01
CA HIS A 335 -3.91 6.35 -2.84
C HIS A 335 -2.87 7.10 -1.98
N THR A 336 -1.90 6.35 -1.48
CA THR A 336 -0.83 6.87 -0.61
C THR A 336 0.26 7.62 -1.36
N GLU A 337 0.35 7.47 -2.68
CA GLU A 337 1.26 8.18 -3.60
C GLU A 337 1.05 9.70 -3.57
N LEU A 338 -0.15 10.16 -3.21
CA LEU A 338 -0.44 11.58 -3.00
C LEU A 338 0.52 12.23 -1.98
N LEU A 339 1.07 11.45 -1.03
CA LEU A 339 2.03 11.96 -0.05
C LEU A 339 3.27 12.57 -0.71
N GLY A 340 3.73 12.03 -1.84
CA GLY A 340 4.84 12.57 -2.60
C GLY A 340 4.59 14.02 -3.01
N ILE A 341 3.42 14.30 -3.58
CA ILE A 341 3.02 15.65 -3.98
C ILE A 341 2.82 16.54 -2.74
N LEU A 342 2.06 16.06 -1.76
CA LEU A 342 1.78 16.83 -0.55
C LEU A 342 3.06 17.27 0.16
N ARG A 343 4.14 16.48 0.16
CA ARG A 343 5.42 16.81 0.79
C ARG A 343 6.17 17.95 0.11
N THR A 344 5.95 18.20 -1.18
CA THR A 344 6.58 19.31 -1.91
C THR A 344 5.89 20.65 -1.63
N LEU A 345 4.67 20.63 -1.05
CA LEU A 345 3.91 21.84 -0.78
C LEU A 345 4.51 22.63 0.39
N GLU A 346 4.72 23.90 0.17
CA GLU A 346 5.16 24.87 1.19
C GLU A 346 3.98 25.69 1.70
N ARG A 347 4.12 26.27 2.90
CA ARG A 347 3.08 27.10 3.52
C ARG A 347 2.67 28.32 2.68
N GLU A 348 3.59 28.81 1.87
CA GLU A 348 3.42 30.00 1.05
C GLU A 348 2.36 29.76 -0.04
N GLY A 349 1.38 30.67 -0.15
CA GLY A 349 0.27 30.56 -1.12
C GLY A 349 -0.98 29.85 -0.61
N PHE A 350 -0.94 29.16 0.54
CA PHE A 350 -2.12 28.50 1.11
C PHE A 350 -2.72 29.29 2.27
N ASP A 351 -4.04 29.37 2.32
CA ASP A 351 -4.74 29.87 3.49
C ASP A 351 -4.62 28.90 4.68
N SER A 352 -5.09 29.32 5.84
CA SER A 352 -4.95 28.50 7.05
C SER A 352 -5.79 27.22 7.00
N ARG A 353 -6.91 27.21 6.29
CA ARG A 353 -7.80 26.05 6.15
C ARG A 353 -7.18 25.01 5.24
N SER A 354 -6.76 25.41 4.06
CA SER A 354 -6.09 24.55 3.09
C SER A 354 -4.82 23.91 3.67
N TRP A 355 -4.06 24.70 4.43
CA TRP A 355 -2.86 24.19 5.09
C TRP A 355 -3.18 23.18 6.20
N CYS A 356 -4.27 23.34 6.95
CA CYS A 356 -4.74 22.31 7.88
C CYS A 356 -5.14 21.02 7.16
N ILE A 357 -5.84 21.10 6.03
CA ILE A 357 -6.23 19.95 5.23
C ILE A 357 -5.00 19.21 4.69
N ILE A 358 -3.98 19.94 4.20
CA ILE A 358 -2.74 19.35 3.73
C ILE A 358 -2.04 18.55 4.85
N HIS A 359 -1.96 19.09 6.05
CA HIS A 359 -1.42 18.37 7.20
C HIS A 359 -2.28 17.16 7.59
N GLU A 360 -3.61 17.30 7.57
CA GLU A 360 -4.56 16.21 7.83
C GLU A 360 -4.32 15.06 6.85
N LEU A 361 -4.30 15.34 5.54
CA LEU A 361 -4.05 14.34 4.50
C LEU A 361 -2.68 13.67 4.62
N ARG A 362 -1.61 14.44 4.93
CA ARG A 362 -0.28 13.88 5.21
C ARG A 362 -0.33 12.93 6.41
N GLY A 363 -0.98 13.36 7.49
CA GLY A 363 -1.16 12.55 8.70
C GLY A 363 -1.93 11.28 8.46
N ASP A 364 -3.02 11.36 7.70
CA ASP A 364 -3.87 10.20 7.35
C ASP A 364 -3.08 9.18 6.54
N ILE A 365 -2.37 9.61 5.49
CA ILE A 365 -1.53 8.71 4.68
C ILE A 365 -0.43 8.08 5.53
N LEU A 366 0.27 8.85 6.36
CA LEU A 366 1.31 8.34 7.25
C LEU A 366 0.76 7.35 8.28
N SER A 367 -0.46 7.59 8.80
CA SER A 367 -1.17 6.67 9.69
C SER A 367 -1.48 5.34 9.01
N ILE A 368 -1.92 5.38 7.74
CA ILE A 368 -2.17 4.22 6.89
C ILE A 368 -0.88 3.42 6.67
N GLN A 369 0.24 4.10 6.42
CA GLN A 369 1.56 3.49 6.24
C GLN A 369 2.20 2.97 7.55
N GLY A 370 1.52 3.09 8.70
CA GLY A 370 2.07 2.69 10.00
C GLY A 370 3.15 3.63 10.56
N ARG A 371 3.39 4.77 9.94
CA ARG A 371 4.39 5.78 10.33
C ARG A 371 3.83 6.73 11.39
N TRP A 372 3.43 6.15 12.52
CA TRP A 372 2.64 6.84 13.54
C TRP A 372 3.32 8.06 14.16
N ASP A 373 4.65 8.05 14.31
CA ASP A 373 5.40 9.19 14.85
C ASP A 373 5.38 10.41 13.91
N GLU A 374 5.35 10.17 12.62
CA GLU A 374 5.26 11.23 11.61
C GLU A 374 3.82 11.71 11.47
N ALA A 375 2.83 10.80 11.46
CA ALA A 375 1.43 11.16 11.47
C ALA A 375 1.06 12.06 12.66
N GLU A 376 1.54 11.70 13.86
CA GLU A 376 1.35 12.49 15.06
C GLU A 376 1.89 13.92 14.91
N ARG A 377 3.08 14.08 14.34
CA ARG A 377 3.69 15.39 14.09
C ARG A 377 2.85 16.25 13.13
N GLU A 378 2.31 15.64 12.08
CA GLU A 378 1.45 16.35 11.12
C GLU A 378 0.16 16.84 11.80
N TYR A 379 -0.53 16.00 12.58
CA TYR A 379 -1.72 16.43 13.32
C TYR A 379 -1.41 17.49 14.38
N ASP A 380 -0.31 17.32 15.13
CA ASP A 380 0.11 18.29 16.15
C ASP A 380 0.52 19.64 15.54
N ALA A 381 0.96 19.68 14.29
CA ALA A 381 1.20 20.94 13.56
C ALA A 381 -0.09 21.62 13.12
N ALA A 382 -1.13 20.86 12.72
CA ALA A 382 -2.41 21.40 12.26
C ALA A 382 -3.32 21.88 13.40
N ILE A 383 -3.38 21.16 14.54
CA ILE A 383 -4.28 21.46 15.67
C ILE A 383 -4.18 22.91 16.17
N PRO A 384 -2.99 23.50 16.40
CA PRO A 384 -2.87 24.90 16.79
C PRO A 384 -3.39 25.88 15.75
N ILE A 385 -3.20 25.57 14.46
CA ILE A 385 -3.69 26.40 13.35
C ILE A 385 -5.21 26.41 13.33
N ALA A 386 -5.84 25.22 13.38
CA ALA A 386 -7.29 25.08 13.42
C ALA A 386 -7.89 25.79 14.64
N ARG A 387 -7.27 25.65 15.80
CA ARG A 387 -7.73 26.31 17.04
C ARG A 387 -7.63 27.83 16.96
N LYS A 388 -6.50 28.37 16.48
CA LYS A 388 -6.28 29.82 16.36
C LYS A 388 -7.27 30.48 15.40
N ASN A 389 -7.66 29.79 14.34
CA ASN A 389 -8.52 30.30 13.31
C ASN A 389 -10.00 29.88 13.48
N SER A 390 -10.38 29.30 14.63
CA SER A 390 -11.74 28.88 14.97
C SER A 390 -12.36 27.89 13.96
N MET A 391 -11.55 27.03 13.37
CA MET A 391 -11.95 26.00 12.41
C MET A 391 -12.43 24.77 13.17
N ALA A 392 -13.69 24.78 13.59
CA ALA A 392 -14.21 23.79 14.52
C ALA A 392 -14.33 22.38 13.89
N GLU A 393 -14.72 22.29 12.62
CA GLU A 393 -14.83 21.02 11.89
C GLU A 393 -13.47 20.35 11.73
N GLU A 394 -12.49 21.07 11.21
CA GLU A 394 -11.12 20.59 11.03
C GLU A 394 -10.49 20.20 12.38
N LEU A 395 -10.71 21.04 13.40
CA LEU A 395 -10.18 20.76 14.74
C LEU A 395 -10.73 19.45 15.32
N SER A 396 -12.04 19.18 15.12
CA SER A 396 -12.65 17.94 15.63
C SER A 396 -12.12 16.71 14.91
N ARG A 397 -11.93 16.77 13.58
CA ARG A 397 -11.35 15.68 12.79
C ARG A 397 -9.90 15.41 13.19
N LEU A 398 -9.07 16.45 13.27
CA LEU A 398 -7.66 16.34 13.69
C LEU A 398 -7.52 15.76 15.10
N LEU A 399 -8.37 16.16 16.05
CA LEU A 399 -8.37 15.60 17.40
C LEU A 399 -8.75 14.11 17.39
N SER A 400 -9.74 13.70 16.59
CA SER A 400 -10.15 12.31 16.45
C SER A 400 -9.04 11.48 15.81
N ALA A 401 -8.45 11.93 14.72
CA ALA A 401 -7.34 11.24 14.04
C ALA A 401 -6.10 11.10 14.96
N ARG A 402 -5.79 12.15 15.71
CA ARG A 402 -4.72 12.13 16.71
C ARG A 402 -5.02 11.14 17.85
N ALA A 403 -6.29 11.03 18.27
CA ALA A 403 -6.72 10.06 19.28
C ALA A 403 -6.57 8.62 18.77
N ASP A 404 -6.90 8.36 17.51
CA ASP A 404 -6.72 7.04 16.90
C ASP A 404 -5.23 6.61 16.88
N ILE A 405 -4.30 7.53 16.62
CA ILE A 405 -2.86 7.27 16.78
C ILE A 405 -2.51 6.92 18.23
N ALA A 406 -3.07 7.66 19.20
CA ALA A 406 -2.82 7.39 20.61
C ALA A 406 -3.34 5.99 21.03
N VAL A 407 -4.48 5.54 20.50
CA VAL A 407 -4.99 4.17 20.69
C VAL A 407 -4.01 3.14 20.13
N LYS A 408 -3.53 3.31 18.90
CA LYS A 408 -2.57 2.41 18.25
C LYS A 408 -1.27 2.28 19.03
N ARG A 409 -0.85 3.36 19.70
CA ARG A 409 0.34 3.41 20.58
C ARG A 409 0.07 2.91 22.01
N GLY A 410 -1.17 2.59 22.36
CA GLY A 410 -1.55 2.17 23.72
C GLY A 410 -1.69 3.32 24.73
N ALA A 411 -1.61 4.57 24.31
CA ALA A 411 -1.78 5.77 25.15
C ALA A 411 -3.29 6.05 25.40
N MET A 412 -3.96 5.14 26.10
CA MET A 412 -5.42 5.13 26.22
C MET A 412 -6.00 6.35 26.98
N ASP A 413 -5.23 6.96 27.92
CA ASP A 413 -5.67 8.17 28.63
C ASP A 413 -5.69 9.38 27.72
N ASP A 414 -4.63 9.57 26.93
CA ASP A 414 -4.51 10.64 25.97
C ASP A 414 -5.59 10.51 24.89
N ALA A 415 -5.82 9.30 24.40
CA ALA A 415 -6.87 9.01 23.44
C ALA A 415 -8.26 9.40 23.95
N LEU A 416 -8.62 9.04 25.19
CA LEU A 416 -9.88 9.41 25.80
C LEU A 416 -10.04 10.93 25.93
N GLU A 417 -8.97 11.65 26.33
CA GLU A 417 -9.01 13.10 26.45
C GLU A 417 -9.22 13.76 25.09
N LEU A 418 -8.52 13.28 24.06
CA LEU A 418 -8.64 13.80 22.69
C LEU A 418 -10.04 13.55 22.11
N HIS A 419 -10.58 12.32 22.24
CA HIS A 419 -11.95 12.02 21.80
C HIS A 419 -12.99 12.84 22.55
N ARG A 420 -12.84 13.11 23.86
CA ARG A 420 -13.74 14.00 24.59
C ARG A 420 -13.73 15.42 24.04
N LYS A 421 -12.54 15.97 23.74
CA LYS A 421 -12.41 17.29 23.12
C LYS A 421 -13.05 17.34 21.74
N ALA A 422 -12.85 16.31 20.92
CA ALA A 422 -13.49 16.19 19.62
C ALA A 422 -15.01 16.12 19.74
N LEU A 423 -15.52 15.27 20.64
CA LEU A 423 -16.94 15.09 20.91
C LEU A 423 -17.63 16.39 21.35
N GLU A 424 -17.03 17.19 22.23
CA GLU A 424 -17.57 18.48 22.63
C GLU A 424 -17.78 19.44 21.45
N ILE A 425 -16.86 19.41 20.49
CA ILE A 425 -16.96 20.24 19.28
C ILE A 425 -18.03 19.67 18.34
N GLN A 426 -18.04 18.36 18.11
CA GLN A 426 -18.99 17.66 17.24
C GLN A 426 -20.44 17.87 17.71
N ILE A 427 -20.70 17.80 19.02
CA ILE A 427 -22.02 18.09 19.60
C ILE A 427 -22.42 19.56 19.31
N LYS A 428 -21.51 20.51 19.47
CA LYS A 428 -21.80 21.94 19.18
C LYS A 428 -22.08 22.18 17.70
N LEU A 429 -21.40 21.45 16.81
CA LEU A 429 -21.60 21.51 15.36
C LEU A 429 -22.83 20.71 14.90
N ARG A 430 -23.46 19.92 15.77
CA ARG A 430 -24.53 18.96 15.43
C ARG A 430 -24.06 17.89 14.42
N ASP A 431 -22.77 17.57 14.47
CA ASP A 431 -22.18 16.46 13.72
C ASP A 431 -22.49 15.15 14.46
N SER A 432 -23.67 14.60 14.19
CA SER A 432 -24.12 13.35 14.84
C SER A 432 -23.25 12.15 14.48
N VAL A 433 -22.75 12.09 13.25
CA VAL A 433 -21.92 10.97 12.77
C VAL A 433 -20.54 11.00 13.42
N GLY A 434 -19.89 12.17 13.43
CA GLY A 434 -18.61 12.34 14.12
C GLY A 434 -18.71 12.05 15.62
N ALA A 435 -19.77 12.53 16.27
CA ALA A 435 -20.02 12.27 17.68
C ALA A 435 -20.27 10.78 17.98
N ALA A 436 -21.01 10.08 17.11
CA ALA A 436 -21.22 8.65 17.21
C ALA A 436 -19.90 7.87 17.11
N ARG A 437 -19.04 8.22 16.16
CA ARG A 437 -17.71 7.64 16.00
C ARG A 437 -16.84 7.87 17.23
N SER A 438 -16.83 9.08 17.76
CA SER A 438 -16.09 9.40 19.00
C SER A 438 -16.59 8.59 20.19
N TYR A 439 -17.91 8.42 20.34
CA TYR A 439 -18.47 7.55 21.38
C TYR A 439 -18.07 6.08 21.18
N ASN A 440 -18.12 5.54 19.97
CA ASN A 440 -17.72 4.18 19.66
C ASN A 440 -16.24 3.95 20.03
N ASN A 441 -15.35 4.88 19.69
CA ASN A 441 -13.93 4.78 20.02
C ASN A 441 -13.67 4.90 21.53
N MET A 442 -14.35 5.80 22.22
CA MET A 442 -14.29 5.89 23.70
C MET A 442 -14.76 4.59 24.36
N GLY A 443 -15.85 3.99 23.87
CA GLY A 443 -16.36 2.72 24.37
C GLY A 443 -15.37 1.57 24.15
N TYR A 444 -14.69 1.52 23.00
CA TYR A 444 -13.59 0.58 22.76
C TYR A 444 -12.48 0.74 23.81
N ILE A 445 -12.06 1.95 24.11
CA ILE A 445 -11.01 2.22 25.11
C ILE A 445 -11.48 1.78 26.50
N PHE A 446 -12.72 2.08 26.91
CA PHE A 446 -13.26 1.64 28.20
C PHE A 446 -13.30 0.12 28.31
N ARG A 447 -13.71 -0.61 27.27
CA ARG A 447 -13.68 -2.07 27.25
C ARG A 447 -12.26 -2.63 27.41
N ARG A 448 -11.28 -2.05 26.73
CA ARG A 448 -9.85 -2.43 26.88
C ARG A 448 -9.36 -2.24 28.30
N ARG A 449 -9.91 -1.28 29.05
CA ARG A 449 -9.65 -1.04 30.48
C ARG A 449 -10.49 -1.91 31.40
N ARG A 450 -11.32 -2.83 30.88
CA ARG A 450 -12.30 -3.63 31.62
C ARG A 450 -13.35 -2.78 32.34
N ASP A 451 -13.58 -1.57 31.89
CA ASP A 451 -14.63 -0.66 32.40
C ASP A 451 -15.89 -0.79 31.53
N THR A 452 -16.53 -1.97 31.61
CA THR A 452 -17.70 -2.30 30.79
C THR A 452 -18.88 -1.38 31.08
N ARG A 453 -18.97 -0.81 32.29
CA ARG A 453 -20.07 0.11 32.65
C ARG A 453 -20.03 1.41 31.85
N HIS A 454 -18.90 2.09 31.82
CA HIS A 454 -18.75 3.30 31.01
C HIS A 454 -18.79 2.99 29.50
N ALA A 455 -18.31 1.83 29.07
CA ALA A 455 -18.45 1.41 27.67
C ALA A 455 -19.92 1.31 27.26
N LEU A 456 -20.78 0.68 28.08
CA LEU A 456 -22.22 0.59 27.81
C LEU A 456 -22.88 1.98 27.74
N GLU A 457 -22.50 2.88 28.64
CA GLU A 457 -23.04 4.24 28.66
C GLU A 457 -22.74 4.98 27.34
N VAL A 458 -21.49 4.96 26.88
CA VAL A 458 -21.11 5.70 25.66
C VAL A 458 -21.67 5.04 24.40
N TYR A 459 -21.73 3.71 24.31
CA TYR A 459 -22.38 3.03 23.18
C TYR A 459 -23.89 3.32 23.12
N SER A 460 -24.58 3.35 24.28
CA SER A 460 -26.00 3.70 24.33
C SER A 460 -26.27 5.15 23.93
N ASN A 461 -25.27 6.04 24.03
CA ASN A 461 -25.42 7.41 23.53
C ASN A 461 -25.41 7.47 22.01
N VAL A 462 -24.75 6.53 21.30
CA VAL A 462 -24.83 6.41 19.85
C VAL A 462 -26.26 6.12 19.40
N GLU A 463 -26.96 5.16 20.07
CA GLU A 463 -28.37 4.85 19.76
C GLU A 463 -29.32 6.05 19.97
N LYS A 464 -29.02 6.90 20.95
CA LYS A 464 -29.82 8.12 21.19
C LYS A 464 -29.54 9.25 20.19
N LEU A 465 -28.38 9.21 19.56
CA LEU A 465 -27.88 10.27 18.67
C LEU A 465 -28.26 10.03 17.22
N LEU A 466 -28.31 8.77 16.80
CA LEU A 466 -28.60 8.37 15.43
C LEU A 466 -30.00 7.73 15.36
N ASP A 467 -30.97 8.48 14.83
CA ASP A 467 -32.38 8.05 14.71
C ASP A 467 -32.64 7.18 13.44
N SER A 468 -31.71 7.10 12.49
CA SER A 468 -31.88 6.33 11.25
C SER A 468 -31.29 4.93 11.38
N GLU A 469 -32.05 3.91 10.98
CA GLU A 469 -31.72 2.48 11.16
C GLU A 469 -30.53 2.02 10.31
N ASP A 470 -30.10 2.76 9.28
CA ASP A 470 -29.12 2.30 8.28
C ASP A 470 -27.74 2.98 8.41
N HIS A 471 -27.30 3.34 9.62
CA HIS A 471 -26.02 4.02 9.77
C HIS A 471 -24.93 3.07 10.30
N PRO A 472 -23.76 2.95 9.61
CA PRO A 472 -22.68 2.03 10.02
C PRO A 472 -22.22 2.19 11.47
N GLU A 473 -22.15 3.44 11.97
CA GLU A 473 -21.76 3.73 13.36
C GLU A 473 -22.78 3.22 14.39
N LEU A 474 -24.08 3.17 14.03
CA LEU A 474 -25.13 2.63 14.88
C LEU A 474 -25.07 1.11 14.94
N CYS A 475 -24.88 0.45 13.80
CA CYS A 475 -24.67 -0.99 13.74
C CYS A 475 -23.45 -1.40 14.57
N GLU A 476 -22.31 -0.73 14.40
CA GLU A 476 -21.10 -0.98 15.19
C GLU A 476 -21.34 -0.80 16.70
N ALA A 477 -22.09 0.24 17.11
CA ALA A 477 -22.44 0.44 18.51
C ALA A 477 -23.29 -0.73 19.05
N ARG A 478 -24.25 -1.23 18.29
CA ARG A 478 -25.08 -2.39 18.67
C ARG A 478 -24.29 -3.69 18.80
N ILE A 479 -23.38 -3.96 17.87
CA ILE A 479 -22.44 -5.08 17.98
C ILE A 479 -21.64 -4.99 19.27
N ARG A 480 -21.11 -3.81 19.57
CA ARG A 480 -20.31 -3.56 20.80
C ARG A 480 -21.13 -3.60 22.07
N LEU A 481 -22.38 -3.10 22.05
CA LEU A 481 -23.33 -3.24 23.17
C LEU A 481 -23.63 -4.70 23.47
N ALA A 482 -23.97 -5.48 22.44
CA ALA A 482 -24.22 -6.90 22.62
C ALA A 482 -23.00 -7.62 23.22
N ALA A 483 -21.79 -7.33 22.74
CA ALA A 483 -20.57 -7.89 23.31
C ALA A 483 -20.35 -7.48 24.78
N ALA A 484 -20.62 -6.22 25.12
CA ALA A 484 -20.47 -5.71 26.50
C ALA A 484 -21.52 -6.33 27.46
N TYR A 485 -22.78 -6.49 27.00
CA TYR A 485 -23.80 -7.18 27.78
C TYR A 485 -23.50 -8.67 28.01
N LEU A 486 -22.89 -9.35 27.02
CA LEU A 486 -22.39 -10.73 27.18
C LEU A 486 -21.30 -10.81 28.26
N GLU A 487 -20.42 -9.83 28.35
CA GLU A 487 -19.38 -9.77 29.40
C GLU A 487 -20.00 -9.61 30.81
N MET A 488 -21.11 -8.87 30.90
CA MET A 488 -21.86 -8.70 32.15
C MET A 488 -22.81 -9.86 32.46
N GLY A 489 -23.03 -10.79 31.55
CA GLY A 489 -23.98 -11.89 31.71
C GLY A 489 -25.45 -11.51 31.50
N GLU A 490 -25.74 -10.32 30.95
CA GLU A 490 -27.09 -9.84 30.65
C GLU A 490 -27.56 -10.37 29.28
N LEU A 491 -27.89 -11.66 29.22
CA LEU A 491 -28.14 -12.40 27.98
C LEU A 491 -29.31 -11.84 27.15
N ASP A 492 -30.40 -11.41 27.80
CA ASP A 492 -31.57 -10.88 27.07
C ASP A 492 -31.26 -9.60 26.31
N ARG A 493 -30.54 -8.68 26.93
CA ARG A 493 -30.10 -7.43 26.26
C ARG A 493 -29.05 -7.69 25.19
N ALA A 494 -28.13 -8.60 25.48
CA ALA A 494 -27.14 -9.00 24.48
C ALA A 494 -27.79 -9.53 23.21
N ARG A 495 -28.81 -10.40 23.37
CA ARG A 495 -29.59 -10.94 22.26
C ARG A 495 -30.31 -9.87 21.48
N GLU A 496 -30.97 -8.93 22.16
CA GLU A 496 -31.72 -7.84 21.52
C GLU A 496 -30.82 -7.02 20.60
N HIS A 497 -29.68 -6.53 21.11
CA HIS A 497 -28.74 -5.73 20.31
C HIS A 497 -28.07 -6.54 19.20
N ALA A 498 -27.72 -7.81 19.45
CA ALA A 498 -27.10 -8.67 18.45
C ALA A 498 -28.05 -8.97 17.28
N LEU A 499 -29.34 -9.24 17.55
CA LEU A 499 -30.34 -9.48 16.52
C LEU A 499 -30.61 -8.22 15.69
N ARG A 500 -30.74 -7.05 16.33
CA ARG A 500 -30.92 -5.78 15.61
C ARG A 500 -29.73 -5.50 14.69
N ALA A 501 -28.49 -5.67 15.18
CA ALA A 501 -27.31 -5.49 14.36
C ALA A 501 -27.28 -6.48 13.16
N PHE A 502 -27.70 -7.71 13.37
CA PHE A 502 -27.78 -8.74 12.32
C PHE A 502 -28.81 -8.37 11.25
N GLU A 503 -30.05 -8.02 11.68
CA GLU A 503 -31.15 -7.64 10.78
C GLU A 503 -30.81 -6.38 9.93
N GLU A 504 -30.15 -5.40 10.51
CA GLU A 504 -29.75 -4.18 9.83
C GLU A 504 -28.64 -4.41 8.79
N THR A 505 -27.72 -5.31 9.08
CA THR A 505 -26.61 -5.62 8.17
C THR A 505 -26.98 -6.58 7.06
N GLU A 506 -28.06 -7.38 7.20
CA GLU A 506 -28.56 -8.28 6.16
C GLU A 506 -29.07 -7.50 4.92
N VAL A 507 -29.48 -6.25 5.11
CA VAL A 507 -30.03 -5.36 4.06
C VAL A 507 -28.99 -4.38 3.52
N GLY A 508 -27.85 -4.23 4.20
CA GLY A 508 -26.81 -3.24 3.89
C GLY A 508 -25.66 -3.78 3.04
N ASP A 509 -24.89 -2.87 2.42
CA ASP A 509 -23.75 -3.21 1.54
C ASP A 509 -22.46 -3.65 2.27
N SER A 510 -22.48 -3.87 3.60
CA SER A 510 -21.27 -4.19 4.36
C SER A 510 -21.27 -5.63 4.88
N ASP A 511 -20.71 -6.52 4.11
CA ASP A 511 -20.54 -7.92 4.47
C ASP A 511 -19.70 -8.13 5.75
N ILE A 512 -18.68 -7.29 5.97
CA ILE A 512 -17.85 -7.35 7.19
C ILE A 512 -18.67 -7.04 8.45
N SER A 513 -19.53 -6.01 8.42
CA SER A 513 -20.40 -5.68 9.56
C SER A 513 -21.40 -6.82 9.84
N HIS A 514 -21.91 -7.47 8.78
CA HIS A 514 -22.79 -8.62 8.89
C HIS A 514 -22.07 -9.82 9.55
N ALA A 515 -20.86 -10.14 9.09
CA ALA A 515 -20.04 -11.18 9.70
C ALA A 515 -19.74 -10.90 11.19
N ARG A 516 -19.45 -9.66 11.55
CA ARG A 516 -19.24 -9.25 12.95
C ARG A 516 -20.51 -9.38 13.80
N ALA A 517 -21.68 -9.04 13.24
CA ALA A 517 -22.96 -9.26 13.92
C ALA A 517 -23.25 -10.76 14.12
N MET A 518 -22.97 -11.60 13.10
CA MET A 518 -23.03 -13.06 13.24
C MET A 518 -22.09 -13.58 14.33
N ALA A 519 -20.86 -13.08 14.39
CA ALA A 519 -19.90 -13.46 15.41
C ALA A 519 -20.41 -13.16 16.84
N VAL A 520 -21.08 -12.03 17.04
CA VAL A 520 -21.66 -11.68 18.34
C VAL A 520 -22.88 -12.54 18.66
N LEU A 521 -23.71 -12.92 17.67
CA LEU A 521 -24.76 -13.91 17.84
C LEU A 521 -24.20 -15.28 18.21
N GLY A 522 -23.12 -15.72 17.56
CA GLY A 522 -22.40 -16.93 17.92
C GLY A 522 -21.93 -16.91 19.37
N ARG A 523 -21.37 -15.80 19.85
CA ARG A 523 -21.00 -15.62 21.27
C ARG A 523 -22.19 -15.69 22.21
N PHE A 524 -23.34 -15.13 21.82
CA PHE A 524 -24.57 -15.24 22.59
C PHE A 524 -24.99 -16.70 22.73
N TYR A 525 -25.10 -17.46 21.61
CA TYR A 525 -25.50 -18.86 21.63
C TYR A 525 -24.51 -19.74 22.40
N ALA A 526 -23.21 -19.49 22.27
CA ALA A 526 -22.20 -20.17 23.10
C ALA A 526 -22.41 -19.96 24.59
N ARG A 527 -22.73 -18.73 25.02
CA ARG A 527 -23.06 -18.41 26.42
C ARG A 527 -24.40 -19.03 26.87
N ALA A 528 -25.35 -19.15 25.96
CA ALA A 528 -26.62 -19.85 26.19
C ALA A 528 -26.47 -21.39 26.21
N LYS A 529 -25.28 -21.93 25.97
CA LYS A 529 -24.96 -23.35 25.80
C LYS A 529 -25.64 -24.05 24.62
N GLU A 530 -25.97 -23.27 23.61
CA GLU A 530 -26.51 -23.73 22.33
C GLU A 530 -25.35 -23.85 21.30
N ASN A 531 -24.43 -24.79 21.59
CA ASN A 531 -23.14 -24.88 20.87
C ASN A 531 -23.30 -25.09 19.37
N GLU A 532 -24.30 -25.86 18.90
CA GLU A 532 -24.53 -26.10 17.47
C GLU A 532 -24.91 -24.81 16.71
N LEU A 533 -25.77 -23.96 17.33
CA LEU A 533 -26.10 -22.66 16.75
C LEU A 533 -24.90 -21.71 16.78
N ALA A 534 -24.12 -21.73 17.85
CA ALA A 534 -22.90 -20.92 17.93
C ALA A 534 -21.92 -21.28 16.80
N MET A 535 -21.67 -22.58 16.58
CA MET A 535 -20.81 -23.06 15.49
C MET A 535 -21.33 -22.62 14.11
N GLN A 536 -22.64 -22.73 13.85
CA GLN A 536 -23.24 -22.31 12.59
C GLN A 536 -23.02 -20.81 12.31
N TYR A 537 -23.23 -19.94 13.30
CA TYR A 537 -23.03 -18.52 13.14
C TYR A 537 -21.54 -18.15 12.95
N TYR A 538 -20.63 -18.82 13.68
CA TYR A 538 -19.21 -18.59 13.49
C TYR A 538 -18.70 -19.07 12.12
N SER A 539 -19.16 -20.24 11.66
CA SER A 539 -18.76 -20.75 10.33
C SER A 539 -19.24 -19.83 9.21
N LYS A 540 -20.49 -19.34 9.27
CA LYS A 540 -21.00 -18.36 8.30
C LYS A 540 -20.25 -17.04 8.36
N ALA A 541 -19.90 -16.56 9.56
CA ALA A 541 -19.08 -15.36 9.70
C ALA A 541 -17.68 -15.54 9.07
N LEU A 542 -17.08 -16.73 9.23
CA LEU A 542 -15.78 -17.05 8.65
C LEU A 542 -15.84 -17.19 7.12
N GLU A 543 -16.93 -17.75 6.56
CA GLU A 543 -17.13 -17.77 5.11
C GLU A 543 -17.06 -16.36 4.51
N ILE A 544 -17.70 -15.37 5.16
CA ILE A 544 -17.66 -13.97 4.73
C ILE A 544 -16.28 -13.36 4.97
N LEU A 545 -15.70 -13.58 6.16
CA LEU A 545 -14.41 -12.98 6.54
C LEU A 545 -13.22 -13.59 5.80
N SER A 546 -13.32 -14.84 5.31
CA SER A 546 -12.29 -15.47 4.49
C SER A 546 -12.18 -14.86 3.09
N ASP A 547 -13.31 -14.42 2.56
CA ASP A 547 -13.38 -13.78 1.24
C ASP A 547 -13.14 -12.26 1.33
N GLN A 548 -13.06 -11.72 2.53
CA GLN A 548 -12.95 -10.29 2.78
C GLN A 548 -11.80 -9.95 3.74
N THR A 549 -11.48 -8.72 3.82
CA THR A 549 -10.25 -8.11 4.27
C THR A 549 -10.24 -7.69 5.75
N ASP A 550 -10.90 -8.43 6.65
CA ASP A 550 -10.75 -8.24 8.10
C ASP A 550 -10.09 -9.48 8.76
N PRO A 551 -8.79 -9.71 8.53
CA PRO A 551 -8.08 -10.86 9.08
C PRO A 551 -8.04 -10.86 10.61
N HIS A 552 -8.11 -9.68 11.24
CA HIS A 552 -8.18 -9.59 12.70
C HIS A 552 -9.48 -10.22 13.23
N SER A 553 -10.63 -9.85 12.64
CA SER A 553 -11.92 -10.45 13.01
C SER A 553 -11.97 -11.94 12.65
N ALA A 554 -11.37 -12.37 11.54
CA ALA A 554 -11.28 -13.78 11.17
C ALA A 554 -10.54 -14.59 12.23
N VAL A 555 -9.36 -14.14 12.68
CA VAL A 555 -8.60 -14.78 13.78
C VAL A 555 -9.43 -14.87 15.05
N GLU A 556 -10.09 -13.78 15.47
CA GLU A 556 -10.94 -13.79 16.67
C GLU A 556 -12.11 -14.79 16.55
N VAL A 557 -12.78 -14.85 15.39
CA VAL A 557 -13.91 -15.75 15.16
C VAL A 557 -13.45 -17.21 15.10
N SER A 558 -12.33 -17.52 14.43
CA SER A 558 -11.74 -18.87 14.42
C SER A 558 -11.37 -19.34 15.82
N MET A 559 -10.80 -18.45 16.65
CA MET A 559 -10.52 -18.75 18.06
C MET A 559 -11.80 -19.04 18.87
N LEU A 560 -12.88 -18.28 18.62
CA LEU A 560 -14.16 -18.50 19.27
C LEU A 560 -14.82 -19.82 18.83
N LEU A 561 -14.76 -20.14 17.54
CA LEU A 561 -15.24 -21.42 17.00
C LEU A 561 -14.43 -22.58 17.59
N GLY A 562 -13.11 -22.50 17.61
CA GLY A 562 -12.24 -23.49 18.23
C GLY A 562 -12.56 -23.70 19.71
N GLN A 563 -12.88 -22.62 20.45
CA GLN A 563 -13.30 -22.75 21.86
C GLN A 563 -14.61 -23.52 22.01
N VAL A 564 -15.63 -23.23 21.19
CA VAL A 564 -16.93 -23.93 21.25
C VAL A 564 -16.78 -25.39 20.85
N LEU A 565 -15.96 -25.70 19.83
CA LEU A 565 -15.62 -27.07 19.43
C LEU A 565 -14.92 -27.83 20.57
N SER A 566 -13.97 -27.20 21.23
CA SER A 566 -13.27 -27.78 22.40
C SER A 566 -14.24 -28.06 23.56
N ASP A 567 -15.13 -27.11 23.86
CA ASP A 567 -16.15 -27.25 24.92
C ASP A 567 -17.19 -28.36 24.58
N ALA A 568 -17.43 -28.60 23.28
CA ALA A 568 -18.25 -29.71 22.77
C ALA A 568 -17.49 -31.05 22.72
N GLY A 569 -16.20 -31.09 23.07
CA GLY A 569 -15.36 -32.29 23.06
C GLY A 569 -14.78 -32.67 21.70
N ARG A 570 -14.94 -31.81 20.66
CA ARG A 570 -14.45 -31.99 19.28
C ARG A 570 -13.04 -31.40 19.16
N LYS A 571 -12.06 -32.03 19.85
CA LYS A 571 -10.73 -31.47 20.04
C LYS A 571 -9.91 -31.39 18.75
N GLU A 572 -10.04 -32.35 17.87
CA GLU A 572 -9.33 -32.38 16.58
C GLU A 572 -9.76 -31.21 15.71
N GLU A 573 -11.06 -30.97 15.60
CA GLU A 573 -11.60 -29.83 14.84
C GLU A 573 -11.28 -28.49 15.52
N ALA A 574 -11.25 -28.45 16.84
CA ALA A 574 -10.81 -27.26 17.58
C ALA A 574 -9.33 -26.93 17.27
N SER A 575 -8.48 -27.97 17.19
CA SER A 575 -7.07 -27.79 16.83
C SER A 575 -6.90 -27.23 15.42
N GLU A 576 -7.65 -27.74 14.43
CA GLU A 576 -7.66 -27.23 13.07
C GLU A 576 -8.02 -25.74 13.03
N GLN A 577 -9.10 -25.33 13.71
CA GLN A 577 -9.51 -23.93 13.75
C GLN A 577 -8.48 -23.01 14.44
N TYR A 578 -7.81 -23.50 15.47
CA TYR A 578 -6.72 -22.73 16.11
C TYR A 578 -5.47 -22.67 15.23
N ILE A 579 -5.18 -23.70 14.41
CA ILE A 579 -4.07 -23.65 13.44
C ILE A 579 -4.37 -22.60 12.36
N ASP A 580 -5.59 -22.59 11.81
CA ASP A 580 -6.02 -21.57 10.84
C ASP A 580 -5.88 -20.16 11.43
N ALA A 581 -6.36 -19.97 12.66
CA ALA A 581 -6.20 -18.71 13.39
C ALA A 581 -4.73 -18.33 13.61
N LEU A 582 -3.86 -19.30 13.92
CA LEU A 582 -2.42 -19.07 14.14
C LEU A 582 -1.74 -18.62 12.85
N VAL A 583 -2.01 -19.31 11.73
CA VAL A 583 -1.46 -18.97 10.41
C VAL A 583 -1.84 -17.54 10.02
N LEU A 584 -3.11 -17.17 10.18
CA LEU A 584 -3.57 -15.81 9.92
C LEU A 584 -2.94 -14.77 10.87
N ALA A 585 -2.79 -15.10 12.16
CA ALA A 585 -2.19 -14.20 13.14
C ALA A 585 -0.69 -13.97 12.87
N GLU A 586 0.05 -15.02 12.51
CA GLU A 586 1.47 -14.93 12.15
C GLU A 586 1.66 -14.16 10.83
N ALA A 587 0.83 -14.43 9.81
CA ALA A 587 0.90 -13.77 8.53
C ALA A 587 0.66 -12.24 8.63
N ASN A 588 -0.16 -11.81 9.60
CA ASN A 588 -0.54 -10.41 9.80
C ASN A 588 0.17 -9.72 10.98
N ASP A 589 1.17 -10.36 11.58
CA ASP A 589 1.91 -9.86 12.76
C ASP A 589 1.01 -9.47 13.95
N PHE A 590 -0.11 -10.20 14.14
CA PHE A 590 -1.01 -10.00 15.28
C PHE A 590 -0.45 -10.68 16.52
N ARG A 591 0.70 -10.22 16.99
CA ARG A 591 1.50 -10.84 18.06
C ARG A 591 0.70 -11.21 19.32
N MET A 592 -0.30 -10.39 19.71
CA MET A 592 -1.14 -10.68 20.87
C MET A 592 -2.06 -11.89 20.60
N LEU A 593 -2.72 -11.92 19.43
CA LEU A 593 -3.59 -13.03 19.03
C LEU A 593 -2.80 -14.31 18.76
N GLU A 594 -1.59 -14.19 18.18
CA GLU A 594 -0.65 -15.31 18.03
C GLU A 594 -0.37 -15.97 19.39
N GLY A 595 0.02 -15.17 20.39
CA GLY A 595 0.27 -15.68 21.74
C GLY A 595 -0.96 -16.35 22.37
N GLU A 596 -2.15 -15.77 22.19
CA GLU A 596 -3.42 -16.33 22.68
C GLU A 596 -3.78 -17.63 21.96
N THR A 597 -3.64 -17.69 20.65
CA THR A 597 -3.94 -18.88 19.83
C THR A 597 -2.99 -20.04 20.17
N LEU A 598 -1.69 -19.77 20.32
CA LEU A 598 -0.70 -20.76 20.77
C LEU A 598 -1.04 -21.32 22.16
N ALA A 599 -1.53 -20.47 23.08
CA ALA A 599 -1.98 -20.94 24.39
C ALA A 599 -3.18 -21.89 24.28
N ARG A 600 -4.17 -21.57 23.42
CA ARG A 600 -5.34 -22.43 23.16
C ARG A 600 -4.96 -23.75 22.50
N LEU A 601 -4.07 -23.73 21.51
CA LEU A 601 -3.50 -24.95 20.93
C LEU A 601 -2.87 -25.84 21.99
N GLY A 602 -2.05 -25.26 22.88
CA GLY A 602 -1.48 -25.98 24.01
C GLY A 602 -2.52 -26.54 25.00
N GLU A 603 -3.72 -25.98 25.11
CA GLU A 603 -4.78 -26.50 25.96
C GLU A 603 -5.48 -27.73 25.36
N VAL A 604 -5.71 -27.78 24.05
CA VAL A 604 -6.42 -28.86 23.33
C VAL A 604 -5.49 -30.00 22.92
N GLU A 605 -4.18 -29.74 22.75
CA GLU A 605 -3.19 -30.71 22.28
C GLU A 605 -3.03 -31.89 23.26
N SER A 606 -3.09 -33.09 22.71
CA SER A 606 -2.98 -34.34 23.44
C SER A 606 -1.53 -34.82 23.58
N ASP A 607 -0.67 -34.55 22.55
CA ASP A 607 0.74 -34.89 22.62
C ASP A 607 1.47 -33.94 23.58
N ARG A 608 2.14 -34.51 24.55
CA ARG A 608 2.83 -33.73 25.59
C ARG A 608 3.96 -32.87 25.07
N SER A 609 4.66 -33.33 24.04
CA SER A 609 5.80 -32.61 23.44
C SER A 609 5.31 -31.40 22.66
N GLN A 610 4.31 -31.57 21.80
CA GLN A 610 3.68 -30.51 21.04
C GLN A 610 2.97 -29.49 21.95
N LYS A 611 2.26 -29.97 22.96
CA LYS A 611 1.64 -29.13 23.99
C LYS A 611 2.64 -28.19 24.65
N MET A 612 3.80 -28.72 25.05
CA MET A 612 4.84 -27.91 25.67
C MET A 612 5.47 -26.92 24.69
N ASP A 613 5.63 -27.30 23.43
CA ASP A 613 6.14 -26.41 22.39
C ASP A 613 5.21 -25.19 22.20
N TYR A 614 3.91 -25.41 21.99
CA TYR A 614 2.93 -24.33 21.85
C TYR A 614 2.91 -23.39 23.05
N LEU A 615 2.90 -23.94 24.27
CA LEU A 615 2.89 -23.12 25.48
C LEU A 615 4.19 -22.31 25.67
N GLN A 616 5.35 -22.87 25.28
CA GLN A 616 6.63 -22.15 25.35
C GLN A 616 6.70 -21.02 24.32
N ARG A 617 6.25 -21.27 23.10
CA ARG A 617 6.14 -20.23 22.04
C ARG A 617 5.20 -19.11 22.50
N SER A 618 4.03 -19.43 23.04
CA SER A 618 3.11 -18.45 23.62
C SER A 618 3.77 -17.58 24.70
N LEU A 619 4.53 -18.20 25.63
CA LEU A 619 5.28 -17.48 26.65
C LEU A 619 6.35 -16.56 26.08
N SER A 620 7.02 -16.95 24.99
CA SER A 620 8.00 -16.12 24.32
C SER A 620 7.35 -14.86 23.74
N VAL A 621 6.26 -15.04 23.01
CA VAL A 621 5.48 -13.94 22.41
C VAL A 621 5.00 -12.96 23.50
N PHE A 622 4.37 -13.44 24.57
CA PHE A 622 3.90 -12.56 25.64
C PHE A 622 5.03 -11.87 26.42
N ARG A 623 6.22 -12.50 26.48
CA ARG A 623 7.41 -11.86 27.09
C ARG A 623 7.92 -10.71 26.24
N GLU A 624 8.00 -10.89 24.93
CA GLU A 624 8.37 -9.83 23.99
C GLU A 624 7.41 -8.65 24.05
N LEU A 625 6.12 -8.92 24.21
CA LEU A 625 5.05 -7.91 24.36
C LEU A 625 4.96 -7.28 25.75
N GLY A 626 5.67 -7.81 26.75
CA GLY A 626 5.53 -7.37 28.13
C GLY A 626 4.16 -7.68 28.77
N ALA A 627 3.40 -8.65 28.23
CA ALA A 627 2.05 -8.99 28.66
C ALA A 627 2.05 -9.88 29.92
N VAL A 628 2.39 -9.29 31.07
CA VAL A 628 2.65 -10.00 32.35
C VAL A 628 1.47 -10.88 32.81
N ASP A 629 0.23 -10.40 32.68
CA ASP A 629 -0.95 -11.17 33.11
C ASP A 629 -1.16 -12.41 32.23
N ARG A 630 -1.00 -12.28 30.91
CA ARG A 630 -1.08 -13.40 29.96
C ARG A 630 0.05 -14.42 30.19
N MET A 631 1.26 -13.94 30.46
CA MET A 631 2.39 -14.81 30.83
C MET A 631 2.05 -15.65 32.06
N ARG A 632 1.44 -15.06 33.08
CA ARG A 632 1.05 -15.79 34.30
C ARG A 632 -0.01 -16.86 34.02
N GLU A 633 -1.01 -16.57 33.20
CA GLU A 633 -2.03 -17.53 32.75
C GLU A 633 -1.38 -18.74 32.07
N VAL A 634 -0.51 -18.51 31.08
CA VAL A 634 0.17 -19.59 30.36
C VAL A 634 1.15 -20.35 31.24
N GLN A 635 1.86 -19.69 32.16
CA GLN A 635 2.72 -20.38 33.15
C GLN A 635 1.93 -21.37 34.03
N ASN A 636 0.70 -21.05 34.40
CA ASN A 636 -0.17 -21.97 35.12
C ASN A 636 -0.55 -23.19 34.24
N SER A 637 -0.77 -22.99 32.93
CA SER A 637 -1.03 -24.10 32.00
C SER A 637 0.20 -24.98 31.80
N VAL A 638 1.40 -24.38 31.69
CA VAL A 638 2.68 -25.12 31.68
C VAL A 638 2.86 -25.95 32.95
N HIS A 639 2.61 -25.35 34.09
CA HIS A 639 2.72 -26.06 35.39
C HIS A 639 1.78 -27.29 35.46
N ARG A 640 0.52 -27.12 35.05
CA ARG A 640 -0.43 -28.24 34.94
C ARG A 640 0.06 -29.33 33.98
N ALA A 641 0.54 -28.97 32.80
CA ALA A 641 1.08 -29.92 31.81
C ALA A 641 2.31 -30.69 32.31
N VAL A 642 3.17 -30.05 33.12
CA VAL A 642 4.33 -30.69 33.73
C VAL A 642 3.92 -31.67 34.84
N MET A 643 2.96 -31.29 35.70
CA MET A 643 2.53 -32.09 36.84
C MET A 643 1.60 -33.26 36.47
N GLY A 644 1.13 -33.33 35.21
CA GLY A 644 0.31 -34.45 34.72
C GLY A 644 -1.15 -34.41 35.18
N ASN A 645 -1.65 -33.23 35.53
CA ASN A 645 -3.05 -32.98 35.90
C ASN A 645 -3.78 -32.23 34.77
#